data_f8d516204276b51666e3ea9a3aa34563
#
_entry.id   f8d516204276b51666e3ea9a3aa34563
#
_cell.length_a   1.000
_cell.length_b   1.000
_cell.length_c   1.000
_cell.angle_alpha   90.00
_cell.angle_beta   90.00
_cell.angle_gamma   90.00
#
_symmetry.space_group_name_H-M   'P 1'
#
loop_
_entity.id
_entity.type
_entity.pdbx_description
1 polymer ?
#
loop_
_entity_poly.entity_id
_entity_poly.type
_entity_poly.pdbx_seq_one_letter_code
_entity_poly.pdbx_strand_id
1 'polypeptide(L)'
;MPPRFFAVLTAAFFTACACCLGKPTLFIIGDSTVRNSTPGQMGWGDPLVAHFDPSKIEVINRAIGGRSSRTFLTEGRWDAVIAHLKPGDFVLIQFGHNDGGELNDGRCRASLRGNGDGTEIITRKTDGKSETVMSFGAYLRKYIRDAKSKGATPIIVSLIPRNIWKDGRIGRSGDGHGLWAKQAAEQENACFIDFNQILAGRYESLGPEKTAGLFAGSDHTHTSAAGAEFNAGVMANAIRGLKDCDLAKGLLPGDLWLPGIFSDHMVLQRGMPVPVWGTATAGERVTVKLAGQSVAVNAAEDGRWRVDLPPLADAGPFTLEVSTPGASRAFADVLVGEVWLCSGQSNMDFTLASTAKRSFSGVTDWKNEVAAARQPMLRMFTAEWTMREHPQREVAGKWAVCDPENAADFSAVAYYFGREIQQAVGVPVGLITCAFGASTIEAWIREPTLTKHPQFEGLLKEFGRKRIAFRDDPQAFASYGAALAKWKSGRVPRNPDPVQDQHNPFVLHNGMIAPIVPYALRGAIWYQGESNLNTRGIYPDLQKALIEDWRDLWGNPTLPFYYVQLAAYKAPSKDPAPGGQIAEMREAQAASLAIPHTGMAVTIDIGDEKDIHPRNKKAVGLRLARLALTGTYGRPGVPCGPVFQSASVAGNSIRIRFDHVNGGLVSAAGPLCGFAIADHDKRFVSAQAAIEGNEVVVSSPEVAAPAFVRYAWADNPAGANLRNADCLPAAPFRTDP
;
A
#
# COMPACT_ATOMS: atom_id res chain seq x y z
N MET A 1 58.67 55.25 -7.92
CA MET A 1 57.39 54.97 -8.60
C MET A 1 56.83 53.68 -8.04
N PRO A 2 55.69 53.69 -7.32
CA PRO A 2 55.07 52.48 -6.79
C PRO A 2 54.13 51.81 -7.81
N PRO A 3 53.93 50.50 -7.75
CA PRO A 3 53.04 49.77 -8.68
C PRO A 3 51.58 49.89 -8.28
N ARG A 4 50.73 50.06 -9.28
CA ARG A 4 49.26 50.17 -9.19
C ARG A 4 48.68 48.78 -8.95
N PHE A 5 47.94 48.63 -7.85
CA PHE A 5 47.05 47.47 -7.58
C PHE A 5 45.79 47.61 -8.43
N PHE A 6 45.51 46.63 -9.29
CA PHE A 6 44.22 46.43 -9.89
C PHE A 6 43.39 45.56 -8.94
N ALA A 7 42.30 46.12 -8.42
CA ALA A 7 41.28 45.39 -7.71
C ALA A 7 40.34 44.72 -8.73
N VAL A 8 40.38 43.43 -8.84
CA VAL A 8 39.39 42.64 -9.57
C VAL A 8 38.22 42.35 -8.62
N LEU A 9 37.07 42.99 -8.87
CA LEU A 9 35.79 42.65 -8.27
C LEU A 9 35.30 41.33 -8.85
N THR A 10 35.45 40.24 -8.12
CA THR A 10 34.78 38.94 -8.42
C THR A 10 33.36 39.02 -7.89
N ALA A 11 32.40 39.21 -8.77
CA ALA A 11 30.99 38.99 -8.48
C ALA A 11 30.77 37.50 -8.27
N ALA A 12 30.63 37.05 -7.01
CA ALA A 12 30.21 35.72 -6.70
C ALA A 12 28.73 35.56 -7.02
N PHE A 13 28.42 34.94 -8.16
CA PHE A 13 27.10 34.41 -8.42
C PHE A 13 26.86 33.24 -7.38
N PHE A 14 26.02 33.48 -6.40
CA PHE A 14 25.43 32.45 -5.61
C PHE A 14 24.48 31.64 -6.50
N THR A 15 24.97 30.62 -7.17
CA THR A 15 24.15 29.54 -7.68
C THR A 15 23.62 28.77 -6.45
N ALA A 16 22.40 29.08 -6.03
CA ALA A 16 21.71 28.30 -5.02
C ALA A 16 21.66 26.85 -5.51
N CYS A 17 22.33 25.97 -4.78
CA CYS A 17 22.34 24.55 -5.05
C CYS A 17 20.91 24.02 -4.88
N ALA A 18 20.24 23.65 -6.00
CA ALA A 18 18.88 23.10 -6.03
C ALA A 18 18.75 21.71 -5.39
N CYS A 19 19.79 21.19 -4.76
CA CYS A 19 19.84 19.82 -4.23
C CYS A 19 19.40 19.67 -2.76
N CYS A 20 18.90 20.73 -2.09
CA CYS A 20 18.47 20.64 -0.68
C CYS A 20 16.99 20.95 -0.44
N LEU A 21 16.19 21.23 -1.49
CA LEU A 21 14.73 21.36 -1.36
C LEU A 21 14.13 19.98 -1.62
N GLY A 22 13.53 19.34 -0.61
CA GLY A 22 12.71 18.14 -0.78
C GLY A 22 11.65 18.39 -1.86
N LYS A 23 11.13 17.31 -2.48
CA LYS A 23 10.10 17.42 -3.52
C LYS A 23 8.98 18.39 -3.12
N PRO A 24 8.39 19.15 -4.07
CA PRO A 24 7.29 20.06 -3.76
C PRO A 24 6.06 19.28 -3.28
N THR A 25 5.18 19.98 -2.55
CA THR A 25 3.90 19.47 -2.10
C THR A 25 2.76 20.24 -2.79
N LEU A 26 1.76 19.51 -3.27
CA LEU A 26 0.47 20.07 -3.66
C LEU A 26 -0.52 19.91 -2.51
N PHE A 27 -0.97 21.00 -1.93
CA PHE A 27 -2.13 21.01 -1.02
C PHE A 27 -3.40 21.26 -1.81
N ILE A 28 -4.44 20.45 -1.57
CA ILE A 28 -5.76 20.64 -2.13
C ILE A 28 -6.68 21.06 -0.99
N ILE A 29 -7.34 22.22 -1.12
CA ILE A 29 -8.31 22.70 -0.14
C ILE A 29 -9.66 22.98 -0.81
N GLY A 30 -10.74 22.77 -0.07
CA GLY A 30 -12.08 22.94 -0.61
C GLY A 30 -13.18 22.35 0.28
N ASP A 31 -14.33 22.15 -0.33
CA ASP A 31 -15.55 21.65 0.28
C ASP A 31 -15.82 20.14 0.02
N SER A 32 -17.07 19.68 0.19
CA SER A 32 -17.49 18.28 0.01
C SER A 32 -17.36 17.78 -1.44
N THR A 33 -17.30 18.66 -2.42
CA THR A 33 -17.11 18.26 -3.83
C THR A 33 -15.65 17.94 -4.12
N VAL A 34 -14.72 18.42 -3.29
CA VAL A 34 -13.29 18.14 -3.36
C VAL A 34 -12.90 16.94 -2.48
N ARG A 35 -13.49 16.82 -1.28
CA ARG A 35 -13.35 15.66 -0.38
C ARG A 35 -14.62 15.40 0.39
N ASN A 36 -15.12 14.15 0.29
CA ASN A 36 -16.36 13.77 0.95
C ASN A 36 -16.21 12.43 1.67
N SER A 37 -16.62 12.37 2.93
CA SER A 37 -16.59 11.15 3.76
C SER A 37 -17.97 10.52 3.96
N THR A 38 -19.02 11.03 3.29
CA THR A 38 -20.35 10.42 3.30
C THR A 38 -20.33 9.11 2.52
N PRO A 39 -20.84 7.99 3.07
CA PRO A 39 -20.89 6.72 2.36
C PRO A 39 -21.55 6.85 0.98
N GLY A 40 -20.91 6.29 -0.05
CA GLY A 40 -21.38 6.38 -1.44
C GLY A 40 -21.05 7.68 -2.16
N GLN A 41 -20.48 8.67 -1.48
CA GLN A 41 -20.03 9.94 -2.05
C GLN A 41 -18.50 10.06 -2.02
N MET A 42 -17.91 10.69 -3.03
CA MET A 42 -16.48 10.98 -3.10
C MET A 42 -16.24 12.32 -3.77
N GLY A 43 -15.26 13.08 -3.29
CA GLY A 43 -14.80 14.33 -3.92
C GLY A 43 -13.69 14.07 -4.94
N TRP A 44 -13.58 14.90 -5.97
CA TRP A 44 -12.60 14.75 -7.04
C TRP A 44 -11.14 14.90 -6.59
N GLY A 45 -10.90 15.57 -5.46
CA GLY A 45 -9.55 15.77 -4.93
C GLY A 45 -8.90 14.49 -4.41
N ASP A 46 -9.68 13.50 -3.99
CA ASP A 46 -9.17 12.23 -3.50
C ASP A 46 -8.54 11.39 -4.63
N PRO A 47 -9.23 11.06 -5.72
CA PRO A 47 -8.63 10.32 -6.82
C PRO A 47 -7.61 11.15 -7.64
N LEU A 48 -7.62 12.49 -7.56
CA LEU A 48 -6.64 13.31 -8.24
C LEU A 48 -5.20 12.99 -7.82
N VAL A 49 -5.00 12.55 -6.57
CA VAL A 49 -3.67 12.14 -6.05
C VAL A 49 -3.02 11.09 -6.96
N ALA A 50 -3.80 10.16 -7.50
CA ALA A 50 -3.32 9.08 -8.35
C ALA A 50 -2.90 9.52 -9.77
N HIS A 51 -3.13 10.77 -10.15
CA HIS A 51 -2.68 11.34 -11.42
C HIS A 51 -1.30 12.00 -11.34
N PHE A 52 -0.71 12.10 -10.15
CA PHE A 52 0.60 12.68 -9.94
C PHE A 52 1.68 11.61 -9.76
N ASP A 53 2.89 11.93 -10.20
CA ASP A 53 4.08 11.11 -10.04
C ASP A 53 4.61 11.26 -8.59
N PRO A 54 4.49 10.23 -7.74
CA PRO A 54 4.88 10.34 -6.33
C PRO A 54 6.39 10.52 -6.15
N SER A 55 7.20 10.30 -7.17
CA SER A 55 8.64 10.57 -7.12
C SER A 55 8.95 12.07 -7.26
N LYS A 56 8.05 12.84 -7.91
CA LYS A 56 8.24 14.27 -8.23
C LYS A 56 7.53 15.20 -7.28
N ILE A 57 6.34 14.83 -6.80
CA ILE A 57 5.50 15.69 -5.98
C ILE A 57 4.73 14.87 -4.93
N GLU A 58 4.55 15.45 -3.75
CA GLU A 58 3.62 14.94 -2.76
C GLU A 58 2.27 15.63 -2.93
N VAL A 59 1.15 14.90 -2.80
CA VAL A 59 -0.19 15.47 -2.90
C VAL A 59 -0.96 15.19 -1.61
N ILE A 60 -1.46 16.25 -0.98
CA ILE A 60 -2.17 16.19 0.31
C ILE A 60 -3.52 16.87 0.15
N ASN A 61 -4.61 16.10 0.16
CA ASN A 61 -5.97 16.65 0.13
C ASN A 61 -6.41 17.03 1.56
N ARG A 62 -6.49 18.35 1.82
CA ARG A 62 -6.94 18.95 3.08
C ARG A 62 -8.37 19.50 3.02
N ALA A 63 -9.08 19.30 1.89
CA ALA A 63 -10.47 19.70 1.76
C ALA A 63 -11.37 18.97 2.78
N ILE A 64 -12.47 19.60 3.18
CA ILE A 64 -13.40 19.07 4.19
C ILE A 64 -14.82 19.37 3.78
N GLY A 65 -15.65 18.33 3.78
CA GLY A 65 -17.07 18.45 3.48
C GLY A 65 -17.79 19.47 4.37
N GLY A 66 -18.70 20.24 3.77
CA GLY A 66 -19.50 21.24 4.45
C GLY A 66 -18.80 22.56 4.78
N ARG A 67 -17.52 22.74 4.42
CA ARG A 67 -16.78 23.99 4.64
C ARG A 67 -16.97 24.93 3.45
N SER A 68 -16.95 26.22 3.75
CA SER A 68 -16.94 27.33 2.79
C SER A 68 -15.57 28.02 2.81
N SER A 69 -15.35 28.99 1.92
CA SER A 69 -14.16 29.84 1.96
C SER A 69 -13.99 30.55 3.31
N ARG A 70 -15.11 30.93 3.95
CA ARG A 70 -15.16 31.53 5.30
C ARG A 70 -14.78 30.53 6.38
N THR A 71 -15.50 29.39 6.50
CA THR A 71 -15.33 28.46 7.62
C THR A 71 -14.00 27.70 7.57
N PHE A 72 -13.43 27.47 6.41
CA PHE A 72 -12.11 26.87 6.30
C PHE A 72 -11.02 27.78 6.91
N LEU A 73 -11.21 29.10 6.85
CA LEU A 73 -10.34 30.08 7.50
C LEU A 73 -10.65 30.18 9.01
N THR A 74 -11.92 30.39 9.39
CA THR A 74 -12.30 30.69 10.79
C THR A 74 -12.16 29.51 11.74
N GLU A 75 -12.12 28.28 11.22
CA GLU A 75 -11.85 27.06 11.98
C GLU A 75 -10.34 26.76 12.12
N GLY A 76 -9.43 27.67 11.67
CA GLY A 76 -7.98 27.48 11.75
C GLY A 76 -7.40 26.42 10.80
N ARG A 77 -8.21 25.93 9.84
CA ARG A 77 -7.77 24.88 8.90
C ARG A 77 -6.77 25.41 7.88
N TRP A 78 -6.94 26.68 7.49
CA TRP A 78 -5.98 27.36 6.63
C TRP A 78 -4.64 27.57 7.34
N ASP A 79 -4.66 27.94 8.61
CA ASP A 79 -3.43 28.12 9.40
C ASP A 79 -2.62 26.84 9.48
N ALA A 80 -3.32 25.70 9.61
CA ALA A 80 -2.69 24.37 9.59
C ALA A 80 -2.00 24.09 8.24
N VAL A 81 -2.56 24.51 7.10
CA VAL A 81 -1.93 24.36 5.78
C VAL A 81 -0.73 25.29 5.65
N ILE A 82 -0.88 26.58 6.03
CA ILE A 82 0.19 27.58 5.96
C ILE A 82 1.43 27.15 6.76
N ALA A 83 1.24 26.49 7.90
CA ALA A 83 2.33 25.97 8.74
C ALA A 83 3.24 24.96 8.02
N HIS A 84 2.76 24.33 6.94
CA HIS A 84 3.49 23.35 6.14
C HIS A 84 4.01 23.90 4.82
N LEU A 85 3.48 25.03 4.34
CA LEU A 85 3.87 25.61 3.06
C LEU A 85 5.32 26.06 3.07
N LYS A 86 6.02 25.70 2.02
CA LYS A 86 7.40 26.11 1.73
C LYS A 86 7.54 26.60 0.27
N PRO A 87 8.60 27.32 -0.05
CA PRO A 87 8.86 27.74 -1.43
C PRO A 87 8.85 26.56 -2.41
N GLY A 88 8.14 26.74 -3.52
CA GLY A 88 7.99 25.75 -4.58
C GLY A 88 6.77 24.83 -4.41
N ASP A 89 6.05 24.89 -3.27
CA ASP A 89 4.79 24.17 -3.10
C ASP A 89 3.65 24.78 -3.90
N PHE A 90 2.55 24.02 -4.03
CA PHE A 90 1.34 24.44 -4.74
C PHE A 90 0.12 24.35 -3.83
N VAL A 91 -0.88 25.21 -4.06
CA VAL A 91 -2.17 25.11 -3.37
C VAL A 91 -3.31 25.21 -4.38
N LEU A 92 -4.10 24.16 -4.52
CA LEU A 92 -5.30 24.10 -5.36
C LEU A 92 -6.52 24.41 -4.49
N ILE A 93 -7.29 25.45 -4.85
CA ILE A 93 -8.30 26.07 -3.98
C ILE A 93 -9.66 26.08 -4.67
N GLN A 94 -10.64 25.30 -4.15
CA GLN A 94 -12.02 25.30 -4.65
C GLN A 94 -13.03 25.45 -3.52
N PHE A 95 -13.83 26.52 -3.56
CA PHE A 95 -14.97 26.76 -2.71
C PHE A 95 -16.16 27.29 -3.53
N GLY A 96 -17.32 27.48 -2.92
CA GLY A 96 -18.50 28.10 -3.51
C GLY A 96 -19.82 27.38 -3.20
N HIS A 97 -19.84 26.06 -3.06
CA HIS A 97 -21.09 25.31 -2.81
C HIS A 97 -21.74 25.61 -1.44
N ASN A 98 -20.93 26.01 -0.45
CA ASN A 98 -21.37 26.33 0.91
C ASN A 98 -21.30 27.84 1.25
N ASP A 99 -20.89 28.67 0.29
CA ASP A 99 -20.69 30.13 0.49
C ASP A 99 -21.95 30.96 0.31
N GLY A 100 -23.02 30.35 -0.24
CA GLY A 100 -24.32 31.00 -0.41
C GLY A 100 -25.23 30.84 0.80
N GLY A 101 -26.25 31.71 0.89
CA GLY A 101 -27.28 31.68 1.95
C GLY A 101 -27.15 32.85 2.95
N GLU A 102 -27.78 32.69 4.10
CA GLU A 102 -27.73 33.70 5.19
C GLU A 102 -26.40 33.60 5.95
N LEU A 103 -25.81 34.75 6.29
CA LEU A 103 -24.51 34.83 6.97
C LEU A 103 -24.53 34.15 8.36
N ASN A 104 -25.70 34.08 9.00
CA ASN A 104 -25.86 33.62 10.37
C ASN A 104 -27.00 32.61 10.51
N ASP A 105 -26.99 31.55 9.67
CA ASP A 105 -28.03 30.49 9.57
C ASP A 105 -27.87 29.37 10.60
N GLY A 106 -27.12 29.54 11.68
CA GLY A 106 -26.82 28.51 12.66
C GLY A 106 -25.67 27.58 12.26
N ARG A 107 -25.21 27.59 11.00
CA ARG A 107 -23.95 26.95 10.51
C ARG A 107 -22.88 27.97 10.22
N CYS A 108 -23.26 29.26 10.04
CA CYS A 108 -22.38 30.39 9.80
C CYS A 108 -21.38 30.17 8.63
N ARG A 109 -21.85 29.58 7.53
CA ARG A 109 -20.97 29.20 6.38
C ARG A 109 -20.92 30.24 5.27
N ALA A 110 -22.04 30.97 5.07
CA ALA A 110 -22.12 31.90 3.95
C ALA A 110 -21.12 33.05 4.07
N SER A 111 -20.60 33.47 2.94
CA SER A 111 -19.81 34.70 2.73
C SER A 111 -20.68 35.80 2.14
N LEU A 112 -20.23 37.05 2.18
CA LEU A 112 -20.86 38.13 1.41
C LEU A 112 -20.70 37.84 -0.08
N ARG A 113 -21.73 38.15 -0.85
CA ARG A 113 -21.71 37.98 -2.32
C ARG A 113 -20.75 38.95 -2.97
N GLY A 114 -20.06 38.49 -4.02
CA GLY A 114 -19.21 39.36 -4.84
C GLY A 114 -17.72 39.20 -4.58
N ASN A 115 -16.95 40.04 -5.28
CA ASN A 115 -15.48 40.06 -5.22
C ASN A 115 -14.93 41.37 -4.64
N GLY A 116 -15.76 42.24 -4.07
CA GLY A 116 -15.32 43.47 -3.41
C GLY A 116 -14.70 43.25 -2.03
N ASP A 117 -14.28 44.37 -1.39
CA ASP A 117 -13.67 44.34 -0.06
C ASP A 117 -14.69 44.60 1.06
N GLY A 118 -16.00 44.51 0.76
CA GLY A 118 -17.07 44.68 1.73
C GLY A 118 -16.99 43.66 2.88
N THR A 119 -17.30 44.15 4.08
CA THR A 119 -17.36 43.32 5.29
C THR A 119 -18.65 43.57 6.08
N GLU A 120 -19.07 42.59 6.84
CA GLU A 120 -20.22 42.72 7.79
C GLU A 120 -19.82 42.08 9.10
N ILE A 121 -20.14 42.78 10.23
CA ILE A 121 -19.88 42.24 11.57
C ILE A 121 -21.15 41.55 12.04
N ILE A 122 -21.05 40.28 12.37
CA ILE A 122 -22.17 39.49 12.94
C ILE A 122 -21.81 38.95 14.32
N THR A 123 -22.81 38.66 15.13
CA THR A 123 -22.66 37.83 16.33
C THR A 123 -23.12 36.42 15.95
N ARG A 124 -22.22 35.46 15.92
CA ARG A 124 -22.54 34.10 15.49
C ARG A 124 -23.55 33.42 16.39
N LYS A 125 -24.60 32.85 15.81
CA LYS A 125 -25.61 32.06 16.54
C LYS A 125 -25.03 30.76 17.11
N THR A 126 -23.90 30.27 16.59
CA THR A 126 -23.26 29.01 16.99
C THR A 126 -22.58 29.08 18.36
N ASP A 127 -21.91 30.20 18.68
CA ASP A 127 -21.09 30.34 19.90
C ASP A 127 -21.12 31.76 20.53
N GLY A 128 -21.93 32.64 20.00
CA GLY A 128 -22.10 34.02 20.52
C GLY A 128 -20.92 34.96 20.27
N LYS A 129 -19.89 34.55 19.48
CA LYS A 129 -18.72 35.37 19.20
C LYS A 129 -18.98 36.34 18.07
N SER A 130 -18.39 37.53 18.17
CA SER A 130 -18.35 38.49 17.07
C SER A 130 -17.40 38.01 15.97
N GLU A 131 -17.84 38.14 14.72
CA GLU A 131 -17.05 37.78 13.53
C GLU A 131 -17.23 38.81 12.43
N THR A 132 -16.13 39.21 11.78
CA THR A 132 -16.17 40.03 10.57
C THR A 132 -16.23 39.11 9.36
N VAL A 133 -17.35 39.08 8.67
CA VAL A 133 -17.57 38.30 7.44
C VAL A 133 -17.15 39.13 6.26
N MET A 134 -16.31 38.55 5.39
CA MET A 134 -15.82 39.15 4.14
C MET A 134 -16.62 38.67 2.93
N SER A 135 -16.43 39.31 1.78
CA SER A 135 -16.93 38.80 0.52
C SER A 135 -16.22 37.50 0.13
N PHE A 136 -16.87 36.68 -0.70
CA PHE A 136 -16.29 35.43 -1.23
C PHE A 136 -14.95 35.69 -1.90
N GLY A 137 -14.85 36.72 -2.78
CA GLY A 137 -13.61 37.03 -3.43
C GLY A 137 -12.52 37.55 -2.49
N ALA A 138 -12.89 38.29 -1.41
CA ALA A 138 -11.91 38.71 -0.42
C ALA A 138 -11.29 37.53 0.36
N TYR A 139 -12.09 36.50 0.69
CA TYR A 139 -11.54 35.25 1.24
C TYR A 139 -10.56 34.59 0.29
N LEU A 140 -10.90 34.46 -1.01
CA LEU A 140 -10.00 33.86 -2.01
C LEU A 140 -8.72 34.67 -2.17
N ARG A 141 -8.78 36.00 -2.25
CA ARG A 141 -7.60 36.87 -2.30
C ARG A 141 -6.70 36.69 -1.08
N LYS A 142 -7.29 36.52 0.10
CA LYS A 142 -6.50 36.22 1.31
C LYS A 142 -5.75 34.91 1.17
N TYR A 143 -6.37 33.83 0.74
CA TYR A 143 -5.70 32.54 0.50
C TYR A 143 -4.55 32.69 -0.49
N ILE A 144 -4.76 33.41 -1.58
CA ILE A 144 -3.73 33.66 -2.61
C ILE A 144 -2.53 34.41 -2.01
N ARG A 145 -2.78 35.50 -1.31
CA ARG A 145 -1.70 36.34 -0.71
C ARG A 145 -0.91 35.56 0.31
N ASP A 146 -1.61 34.84 1.20
CA ASP A 146 -0.98 34.03 2.24
C ASP A 146 -0.10 32.93 1.64
N ALA A 147 -0.58 32.20 0.62
CA ALA A 147 0.21 31.18 -0.08
C ALA A 147 1.45 31.77 -0.75
N LYS A 148 1.29 32.89 -1.48
CA LYS A 148 2.40 33.62 -2.11
C LYS A 148 3.44 34.11 -1.10
N SER A 149 3.01 34.53 0.08
CA SER A 149 3.91 34.98 1.15
C SER A 149 4.84 33.86 1.63
N LYS A 150 4.46 32.60 1.44
CA LYS A 150 5.25 31.39 1.71
C LYS A 150 6.10 30.92 0.52
N GLY A 151 6.03 31.62 -0.62
CA GLY A 151 6.68 31.22 -1.86
C GLY A 151 5.98 30.04 -2.56
N ALA A 152 4.74 29.73 -2.20
CA ALA A 152 3.92 28.72 -2.83
C ALA A 152 3.10 29.31 -3.98
N THR A 153 2.73 28.47 -4.96
CA THR A 153 1.92 28.85 -6.13
C THR A 153 0.45 28.51 -5.89
N PRO A 154 -0.44 29.50 -5.65
CA PRO A 154 -1.88 29.27 -5.56
C PRO A 154 -2.52 29.12 -6.94
N ILE A 155 -3.48 28.19 -7.03
CA ILE A 155 -4.29 27.91 -8.22
C ILE A 155 -5.75 27.92 -7.79
N ILE A 156 -6.52 28.87 -8.31
CA ILE A 156 -7.95 29.00 -8.02
C ILE A 156 -8.74 28.15 -9.00
N VAL A 157 -9.71 27.42 -8.49
CA VAL A 157 -10.58 26.52 -9.26
C VAL A 157 -12.03 26.95 -9.05
N SER A 158 -12.79 27.14 -10.14
CA SER A 158 -14.23 27.37 -10.04
C SER A 158 -14.94 26.07 -9.54
N LEU A 159 -16.07 26.23 -8.82
CA LEU A 159 -16.82 25.08 -8.28
C LEU A 159 -17.33 24.16 -9.41
N ILE A 160 -17.47 22.86 -9.13
CA ILE A 160 -18.03 21.91 -10.10
C ILE A 160 -19.50 22.22 -10.41
N PRO A 161 -20.01 21.93 -11.63
CA PRO A 161 -21.43 22.08 -11.94
C PRO A 161 -22.26 21.01 -11.22
N ARG A 162 -23.50 21.35 -10.90
CA ARG A 162 -24.49 20.39 -10.40
C ARG A 162 -25.12 19.62 -11.57
N ASN A 163 -25.52 18.39 -11.34
CA ASN A 163 -26.27 17.57 -12.30
C ASN A 163 -27.72 18.08 -12.43
N ILE A 164 -27.87 19.33 -12.91
CA ILE A 164 -29.16 19.98 -13.13
C ILE A 164 -29.20 20.45 -14.60
N TRP A 165 -30.09 19.83 -15.35
CA TRP A 165 -30.24 20.04 -16.80
C TRP A 165 -31.39 20.97 -17.11
N LYS A 166 -31.17 21.89 -18.05
CA LYS A 166 -32.19 22.71 -18.67
C LYS A 166 -31.90 22.81 -20.17
N ASP A 167 -32.88 22.50 -21.00
CA ASP A 167 -32.80 22.58 -22.48
C ASP A 167 -31.55 21.85 -23.04
N GLY A 168 -31.22 20.67 -22.50
CA GLY A 168 -30.07 19.86 -22.91
C GLY A 168 -28.70 20.39 -22.43
N ARG A 169 -28.68 21.39 -21.54
CA ARG A 169 -27.46 21.96 -20.99
C ARG A 169 -27.42 21.89 -19.47
N ILE A 170 -26.20 21.76 -18.94
CA ILE A 170 -25.94 21.85 -17.49
C ILE A 170 -25.80 23.30 -17.05
N GLY A 171 -26.35 23.60 -15.88
CA GLY A 171 -26.23 24.92 -15.25
C GLY A 171 -24.76 25.32 -14.98
N ARG A 172 -24.40 26.53 -15.32
CA ARG A 172 -23.06 27.08 -15.10
C ARG A 172 -23.06 28.16 -14.01
N SER A 173 -21.90 28.42 -13.40
CA SER A 173 -21.74 29.42 -12.34
C SER A 173 -21.01 30.69 -12.81
N GLY A 174 -21.11 30.99 -14.10
CA GLY A 174 -20.40 32.14 -14.71
C GLY A 174 -20.89 33.51 -14.31
N ASP A 175 -21.98 33.64 -13.57
CA ASP A 175 -22.59 34.89 -13.03
C ASP A 175 -22.55 34.98 -11.49
N GLY A 176 -21.87 34.05 -10.83
CA GLY A 176 -21.81 33.95 -9.37
C GLY A 176 -20.41 33.58 -8.85
N HIS A 177 -20.35 32.57 -7.97
CA HIS A 177 -19.09 32.17 -7.33
C HIS A 177 -17.98 31.81 -8.33
N GLY A 178 -18.31 31.26 -9.50
CA GLY A 178 -17.33 30.99 -10.55
C GLY A 178 -16.71 32.25 -11.13
N LEU A 179 -17.54 33.29 -11.40
CA LEU A 179 -17.07 34.60 -11.85
C LEU A 179 -16.20 35.27 -10.77
N TRP A 180 -16.65 35.27 -9.53
CA TRP A 180 -15.90 35.93 -8.44
C TRP A 180 -14.57 35.21 -8.15
N ALA A 181 -14.53 33.89 -8.29
CA ALA A 181 -13.29 33.12 -8.21
C ALA A 181 -12.28 33.53 -9.30
N LYS A 182 -12.76 33.66 -10.53
CA LYS A 182 -11.94 34.16 -11.66
C LYS A 182 -11.40 35.55 -11.40
N GLN A 183 -12.28 36.49 -11.00
CA GLN A 183 -11.90 37.87 -10.69
C GLN A 183 -10.87 37.96 -9.56
N ALA A 184 -11.02 37.14 -8.50
CA ALA A 184 -10.06 37.09 -7.39
C ALA A 184 -8.69 36.60 -7.85
N ALA A 185 -8.65 35.58 -8.71
CA ALA A 185 -7.40 35.07 -9.29
C ALA A 185 -6.73 36.11 -10.17
N GLU A 186 -7.49 36.81 -11.05
CA GLU A 186 -6.99 37.88 -11.93
C GLU A 186 -6.41 39.05 -11.12
N GLN A 187 -7.13 39.51 -10.08
CA GLN A 187 -6.67 40.63 -9.23
C GLN A 187 -5.37 40.33 -8.49
N GLU A 188 -5.17 39.09 -8.08
CA GLU A 188 -3.97 38.68 -7.37
C GLU A 188 -2.93 38.03 -8.29
N ASN A 189 -3.13 38.06 -9.61
CA ASN A 189 -2.23 37.42 -10.59
C ASN A 189 -1.91 35.96 -10.22
N ALA A 190 -2.95 35.14 -9.96
CA ALA A 190 -2.86 33.72 -9.66
C ALA A 190 -3.39 32.88 -10.83
N CYS A 191 -2.94 31.64 -10.94
CA CYS A 191 -3.48 30.67 -11.90
C CYS A 191 -4.97 30.43 -11.66
N PHE A 192 -5.75 30.28 -12.73
CA PHE A 192 -7.18 29.97 -12.67
C PHE A 192 -7.55 28.81 -13.58
N ILE A 193 -8.37 27.89 -13.05
CA ILE A 193 -9.00 26.79 -13.81
C ILE A 193 -10.51 26.99 -13.77
N ASP A 194 -11.13 27.26 -14.93
CA ASP A 194 -12.61 27.30 -15.04
C ASP A 194 -13.16 25.87 -15.11
N PHE A 195 -13.08 25.19 -13.98
CA PHE A 195 -13.48 23.79 -13.87
C PHE A 195 -14.98 23.60 -14.05
N ASN A 196 -15.78 24.61 -13.69
CA ASN A 196 -17.22 24.60 -13.92
C ASN A 196 -17.56 24.48 -15.40
N GLN A 197 -16.94 25.35 -16.21
CA GLN A 197 -17.17 25.35 -17.66
C GLN A 197 -16.63 24.09 -18.33
N ILE A 198 -15.43 23.64 -17.92
CA ILE A 198 -14.80 22.44 -18.48
C ILE A 198 -15.66 21.21 -18.20
N LEU A 199 -16.07 20.99 -16.94
CA LEU A 199 -16.89 19.85 -16.57
C LEU A 199 -18.29 19.88 -17.19
N ALA A 200 -18.93 21.07 -17.21
CA ALA A 200 -20.23 21.22 -17.84
C ALA A 200 -20.20 20.76 -19.31
N GLY A 201 -19.16 21.16 -20.06
CA GLY A 201 -18.98 20.70 -21.44
C GLY A 201 -18.75 19.18 -21.54
N ARG A 202 -18.01 18.57 -20.60
CA ARG A 202 -17.80 17.11 -20.56
C ARG A 202 -19.08 16.36 -20.26
N TYR A 203 -19.85 16.80 -19.26
CA TYR A 203 -21.12 16.21 -18.91
C TYR A 203 -22.14 16.32 -20.05
N GLU A 204 -22.19 17.47 -20.74
CA GLU A 204 -23.05 17.65 -21.93
C GLU A 204 -22.67 16.68 -23.05
N SER A 205 -21.37 16.42 -23.27
CA SER A 205 -20.90 15.43 -24.25
C SER A 205 -21.30 13.99 -23.89
N LEU A 206 -21.35 13.65 -22.57
CA LEU A 206 -21.81 12.34 -22.10
C LEU A 206 -23.32 12.16 -22.21
N GLY A 207 -24.07 13.25 -22.11
CA GLY A 207 -25.52 13.27 -22.01
C GLY A 207 -26.06 13.00 -20.59
N PRO A 208 -27.36 13.29 -20.35
CA PRO A 208 -27.93 13.29 -18.99
C PRO A 208 -27.91 11.91 -18.33
N GLU A 209 -28.17 10.83 -19.08
CA GLU A 209 -28.23 9.46 -18.53
C GLU A 209 -26.86 9.00 -17.99
N LYS A 210 -25.80 9.10 -18.80
CA LYS A 210 -24.44 8.72 -18.37
C LYS A 210 -23.94 9.63 -17.27
N THR A 211 -24.25 10.92 -17.34
CA THR A 211 -23.86 11.90 -16.28
C THR A 211 -24.53 11.57 -14.96
N ALA A 212 -25.79 11.12 -14.93
CA ALA A 212 -26.48 10.73 -13.71
C ALA A 212 -25.73 9.61 -12.96
N GLY A 213 -25.12 8.66 -13.68
CA GLY A 213 -24.29 7.59 -13.10
C GLY A 213 -23.00 8.09 -12.41
N LEU A 214 -22.59 9.32 -12.67
CA LEU A 214 -21.42 9.94 -12.02
C LEU A 214 -21.78 10.59 -10.67
N PHE A 215 -23.05 10.70 -10.32
CA PHE A 215 -23.51 11.30 -9.08
C PHE A 215 -24.03 10.24 -8.11
N ALA A 216 -24.05 10.55 -6.81
CA ALA A 216 -24.40 9.61 -5.76
C ALA A 216 -25.94 9.47 -5.62
N GLY A 217 -26.52 8.45 -6.22
CA GLY A 217 -27.98 8.22 -6.18
C GLY A 217 -28.76 9.39 -6.76
N SER A 218 -29.66 9.98 -5.99
CA SER A 218 -30.46 11.16 -6.36
C SER A 218 -29.79 12.50 -6.06
N ASP A 219 -28.58 12.50 -5.51
CA ASP A 219 -27.84 13.72 -5.21
C ASP A 219 -27.34 14.38 -6.52
N HIS A 220 -27.68 15.64 -6.70
CA HIS A 220 -27.28 16.38 -7.89
C HIS A 220 -25.98 17.20 -7.69
N THR A 221 -25.39 17.16 -6.51
CA THR A 221 -24.21 17.96 -6.13
C THR A 221 -22.97 17.09 -5.89
N HIS A 222 -23.14 15.95 -5.18
CA HIS A 222 -22.04 15.11 -4.78
C HIS A 222 -21.87 13.92 -5.72
N THR A 223 -20.65 13.71 -6.16
CA THR A 223 -20.30 12.62 -7.08
C THR A 223 -20.18 11.28 -6.36
N SER A 224 -20.44 10.19 -7.09
CA SER A 224 -20.04 8.82 -6.74
C SER A 224 -18.53 8.67 -6.87
N ALA A 225 -17.98 7.52 -6.47
CA ALA A 225 -16.56 7.22 -6.71
C ALA A 225 -16.19 7.29 -8.20
N ALA A 226 -17.05 6.79 -9.09
CA ALA A 226 -16.85 6.87 -10.54
C ALA A 226 -16.86 8.32 -11.04
N GLY A 227 -17.76 9.16 -10.51
CA GLY A 227 -17.80 10.58 -10.87
C GLY A 227 -16.61 11.37 -10.34
N ALA A 228 -16.16 11.07 -9.13
CA ALA A 228 -14.96 11.68 -8.58
C ALA A 228 -13.72 11.34 -9.41
N GLU A 229 -13.57 10.09 -9.84
CA GLU A 229 -12.48 9.63 -10.71
C GLU A 229 -12.52 10.33 -12.08
N PHE A 230 -13.73 10.40 -12.70
CA PHE A 230 -13.91 11.11 -13.95
C PHE A 230 -13.50 12.60 -13.83
N ASN A 231 -13.96 13.28 -12.78
CA ASN A 231 -13.65 14.68 -12.54
C ASN A 231 -12.15 14.89 -12.26
N ALA A 232 -11.50 13.97 -11.55
CA ALA A 232 -10.05 14.01 -11.31
C ALA A 232 -9.25 13.90 -12.61
N GLY A 233 -9.65 13.01 -13.52
CA GLY A 233 -9.04 12.91 -14.86
C GLY A 233 -9.18 14.19 -15.67
N VAL A 234 -10.36 14.81 -15.65
CA VAL A 234 -10.61 16.12 -16.30
C VAL A 234 -9.77 17.23 -15.66
N MET A 235 -9.64 17.22 -14.31
CA MET A 235 -8.78 18.18 -13.59
C MET A 235 -7.31 18.03 -13.96
N ALA A 236 -6.80 16.81 -14.00
CA ALA A 236 -5.42 16.55 -14.42
C ALA A 236 -5.14 17.10 -15.82
N ASN A 237 -6.09 16.92 -16.75
CA ASN A 237 -5.98 17.51 -18.10
C ASN A 237 -6.05 19.05 -18.08
N ALA A 238 -6.88 19.64 -17.22
CA ALA A 238 -6.93 21.09 -17.06
C ALA A 238 -5.62 21.65 -16.50
N ILE A 239 -4.99 20.96 -15.55
CA ILE A 239 -3.67 21.32 -14.99
C ILE A 239 -2.58 21.28 -16.08
N ARG A 240 -2.60 20.30 -17.00
CA ARG A 240 -1.67 20.23 -18.15
C ARG A 240 -1.79 21.44 -19.06
N GLY A 241 -2.98 22.02 -19.17
CA GLY A 241 -3.25 23.20 -19.99
C GLY A 241 -2.88 24.53 -19.33
N LEU A 242 -2.48 24.56 -18.07
CA LEU A 242 -2.08 25.79 -17.38
C LEU A 242 -0.79 26.35 -17.99
N LYS A 243 -0.84 27.64 -18.34
CA LYS A 243 0.35 28.40 -18.73
C LYS A 243 0.99 29.01 -17.48
N ASP A 244 2.29 29.11 -17.48
CA ASP A 244 3.08 29.75 -16.41
C ASP A 244 2.89 29.09 -15.01
N CYS A 245 2.57 27.79 -14.99
CA CYS A 245 2.40 27.00 -13.77
C CYS A 245 3.12 25.64 -13.87
N ASP A 246 4.13 25.45 -13.04
CA ASP A 246 4.96 24.23 -13.05
C ASP A 246 4.30 22.99 -12.46
N LEU A 247 3.06 23.08 -11.94
CA LEU A 247 2.35 21.95 -11.35
C LEU A 247 2.20 20.77 -12.33
N ALA A 248 2.01 21.05 -13.62
CA ALA A 248 1.91 20.04 -14.66
C ALA A 248 3.14 19.10 -14.74
N LYS A 249 4.32 19.56 -14.33
CA LYS A 249 5.56 18.75 -14.31
C LYS A 249 5.50 17.61 -13.29
N GLY A 250 4.64 17.75 -12.28
CA GLY A 250 4.37 16.71 -11.28
C GLY A 250 3.36 15.65 -11.73
N LEU A 251 2.60 15.87 -12.79
CA LEU A 251 1.64 14.89 -13.29
C LEU A 251 2.34 13.71 -13.97
N LEU A 252 1.70 12.54 -13.90
CA LEU A 252 2.03 11.42 -14.77
C LEU A 252 1.87 11.84 -16.24
N PRO A 253 2.69 11.34 -17.18
CA PRO A 253 2.56 11.67 -18.59
C PRO A 253 1.14 11.47 -19.12
N GLY A 254 0.67 12.40 -19.97
CA GLY A 254 -0.70 12.40 -20.48
C GLY A 254 -0.85 11.79 -21.86
N ASP A 255 0.26 11.68 -22.59
CA ASP A 255 0.31 11.23 -23.99
C ASP A 255 0.43 9.70 -24.10
N LEU A 256 1.34 9.09 -23.36
CA LEU A 256 1.48 7.63 -23.21
C LEU A 256 2.24 7.34 -21.90
N TRP A 257 1.57 6.68 -20.97
CA TRP A 257 2.13 6.32 -19.68
C TRP A 257 1.83 4.86 -19.32
N LEU A 258 2.81 4.21 -18.66
CA LEU A 258 2.68 2.90 -18.03
C LEU A 258 3.20 2.99 -16.60
N PRO A 259 2.64 2.20 -15.64
CA PRO A 259 3.16 2.11 -14.27
C PRO A 259 4.64 1.69 -14.20
N GLY A 260 5.35 2.11 -13.17
CA GLY A 260 6.77 1.81 -12.97
C GLY A 260 7.14 0.33 -12.87
N ILE A 261 6.14 -0.55 -12.69
CA ILE A 261 6.34 -2.00 -12.79
C ILE A 261 6.79 -2.42 -14.20
N PHE A 262 6.47 -1.63 -15.24
CA PHE A 262 7.02 -1.81 -16.58
C PHE A 262 8.29 -0.98 -16.72
N SER A 263 9.42 -1.64 -16.64
CA SER A 263 10.75 -1.03 -16.82
C SER A 263 11.72 -2.03 -17.42
N ASP A 264 12.89 -1.57 -17.82
CA ASP A 264 13.96 -2.45 -18.27
C ASP A 264 14.23 -3.56 -17.26
N HIS A 265 14.70 -4.69 -17.73
CA HIS A 265 15.02 -5.89 -16.94
C HIS A 265 13.83 -6.62 -16.31
N MET A 266 12.56 -6.25 -16.61
CA MET A 266 11.40 -6.94 -16.07
C MET A 266 11.29 -8.39 -16.51
N VAL A 267 10.57 -9.19 -15.72
CA VAL A 267 10.15 -10.54 -16.10
C VAL A 267 8.64 -10.56 -16.25
N LEU A 268 8.14 -11.01 -17.39
CA LEU A 268 6.73 -11.24 -17.65
C LEU A 268 6.39 -12.71 -17.41
N GLN A 269 5.19 -12.97 -16.85
CA GLN A 269 4.77 -14.32 -16.51
C GLN A 269 4.53 -15.17 -17.76
N ARG A 270 5.21 -16.32 -17.86
CA ARG A 270 5.03 -17.29 -18.95
C ARG A 270 3.74 -18.11 -18.81
N GLY A 271 3.26 -18.62 -19.94
CA GLY A 271 2.20 -19.63 -20.02
C GLY A 271 0.81 -19.15 -19.63
N MET A 272 0.61 -17.84 -19.52
CA MET A 272 -0.68 -17.20 -19.31
C MET A 272 -0.74 -15.85 -20.04
N PRO A 273 -1.94 -15.25 -20.27
CA PRO A 273 -2.03 -13.91 -20.85
C PRO A 273 -1.19 -12.91 -20.08
N VAL A 274 -0.52 -12.00 -20.82
CA VAL A 274 0.33 -10.96 -20.24
C VAL A 274 -0.38 -9.61 -20.32
N PRO A 275 -0.95 -9.12 -19.23
CA PRO A 275 -1.57 -7.79 -19.19
C PRO A 275 -0.51 -6.70 -19.31
N VAL A 276 -0.75 -5.76 -20.22
CA VAL A 276 -0.01 -4.49 -20.33
C VAL A 276 -1.03 -3.36 -20.31
N TRP A 277 -0.83 -2.38 -19.45
CA TRP A 277 -1.84 -1.33 -19.24
C TRP A 277 -1.20 0.02 -18.93
N GLY A 278 -2.00 1.06 -19.07
CA GLY A 278 -1.56 2.43 -18.79
C GLY A 278 -2.62 3.46 -19.14
N THR A 279 -2.16 4.67 -19.45
CA THR A 279 -3.01 5.75 -19.96
C THR A 279 -2.44 6.32 -21.25
N ALA A 280 -3.33 6.83 -22.11
CA ALA A 280 -3.03 7.58 -23.33
C ALA A 280 -4.12 8.62 -23.54
N THR A 281 -4.03 9.41 -24.61
CA THR A 281 -5.10 10.34 -25.00
C THR A 281 -6.38 9.54 -25.28
N ALA A 282 -7.51 10.02 -24.75
CA ALA A 282 -8.81 9.35 -24.93
C ALA A 282 -9.11 9.09 -26.42
N GLY A 283 -9.51 7.88 -26.75
CA GLY A 283 -9.79 7.43 -28.12
C GLY A 283 -8.56 7.12 -28.98
N GLU A 284 -7.35 7.43 -28.49
CA GLU A 284 -6.11 7.19 -29.24
C GLU A 284 -5.79 5.70 -29.31
N ARG A 285 -5.30 5.27 -30.47
CA ARG A 285 -4.92 3.87 -30.71
C ARG A 285 -3.58 3.56 -30.06
N VAL A 286 -3.57 2.65 -29.08
CA VAL A 286 -2.37 2.12 -28.43
C VAL A 286 -2.01 0.78 -29.04
N THR A 287 -0.77 0.59 -29.44
CA THR A 287 -0.22 -0.67 -29.97
C THR A 287 0.87 -1.18 -29.05
N VAL A 288 0.76 -2.44 -28.63
CA VAL A 288 1.75 -3.15 -27.79
C VAL A 288 2.38 -4.26 -28.62
N LYS A 289 3.73 -4.28 -28.67
CA LYS A 289 4.52 -5.30 -29.40
C LYS A 289 5.50 -5.99 -28.45
N LEU A 290 5.58 -7.31 -28.54
CA LEU A 290 6.52 -8.13 -27.77
C LEU A 290 6.70 -9.49 -28.46
N ALA A 291 7.95 -9.95 -28.59
CA ALA A 291 8.25 -11.30 -29.10
C ALA A 291 7.53 -11.65 -30.44
N GLY A 292 7.48 -10.72 -31.37
CA GLY A 292 6.80 -10.89 -32.66
C GLY A 292 5.26 -10.73 -32.62
N GLN A 293 4.66 -10.65 -31.45
CA GLN A 293 3.23 -10.35 -31.28
C GLN A 293 2.97 -8.85 -31.39
N SER A 294 1.80 -8.46 -31.89
CA SER A 294 1.35 -7.07 -31.95
C SER A 294 -0.15 -7.02 -31.70
N VAL A 295 -0.57 -6.36 -30.63
CA VAL A 295 -1.97 -6.18 -30.25
C VAL A 295 -2.26 -4.69 -30.09
N ALA A 296 -3.43 -4.24 -30.50
CA ALA A 296 -3.82 -2.84 -30.38
C ALA A 296 -5.22 -2.68 -29.78
N VAL A 297 -5.42 -1.57 -29.04
CA VAL A 297 -6.67 -1.17 -28.42
C VAL A 297 -6.81 0.35 -28.52
N ASN A 298 -8.01 0.88 -28.48
CA ASN A 298 -8.21 2.32 -28.30
C ASN A 298 -8.34 2.64 -26.81
N ALA A 299 -7.66 3.70 -26.36
CA ALA A 299 -7.82 4.20 -25.02
C ALA A 299 -9.29 4.62 -24.77
N ALA A 300 -9.81 4.30 -23.60
CA ALA A 300 -11.17 4.66 -23.21
C ALA A 300 -11.32 6.19 -23.02
N GLU A 301 -12.56 6.67 -22.80
CA GLU A 301 -12.85 8.10 -22.60
C GLU A 301 -12.10 8.72 -21.40
N ASP A 302 -11.74 7.91 -20.40
CA ASP A 302 -10.94 8.28 -19.25
C ASP A 302 -9.42 8.17 -19.50
N GLY A 303 -9.03 7.81 -20.73
CA GLY A 303 -7.65 7.63 -21.17
C GLY A 303 -7.04 6.29 -20.79
N ARG A 304 -7.72 5.42 -20.04
CA ARG A 304 -7.19 4.09 -19.67
C ARG A 304 -7.22 3.15 -20.87
N TRP A 305 -6.19 2.31 -20.91
CA TRP A 305 -6.11 1.21 -21.86
C TRP A 305 -5.49 -0.02 -21.22
N ARG A 306 -5.86 -1.19 -21.74
CA ARG A 306 -5.27 -2.48 -21.38
C ARG A 306 -5.23 -3.39 -22.61
N VAL A 307 -4.13 -4.09 -22.76
CA VAL A 307 -3.93 -5.17 -23.74
C VAL A 307 -3.53 -6.42 -22.98
N ASP A 308 -4.13 -7.53 -23.28
CA ASP A 308 -3.71 -8.84 -22.81
C ASP A 308 -3.00 -9.54 -24.00
N LEU A 309 -1.67 -9.61 -23.96
CA LEU A 309 -0.88 -10.35 -24.95
C LEU A 309 -1.12 -11.85 -24.79
N PRO A 310 -1.16 -12.63 -25.89
CA PRO A 310 -1.20 -14.08 -25.82
C PRO A 310 -0.04 -14.65 -24.98
N PRO A 311 -0.23 -15.87 -24.39
CA PRO A 311 0.82 -16.51 -23.60
C PRO A 311 2.14 -16.62 -24.35
N LEU A 312 3.25 -16.39 -23.65
CA LEU A 312 4.61 -16.47 -24.15
C LEU A 312 5.30 -17.71 -23.58
N ALA A 313 6.17 -18.35 -24.39
CA ALA A 313 6.95 -19.52 -24.01
C ALA A 313 8.46 -19.25 -24.00
N ASP A 314 8.97 -18.47 -24.98
CA ASP A 314 10.38 -18.19 -25.12
C ASP A 314 10.87 -17.22 -24.05
N ALA A 315 12.05 -17.50 -23.51
CA ALA A 315 12.56 -16.77 -22.34
C ALA A 315 13.06 -15.33 -22.65
N GLY A 316 13.33 -15.01 -23.91
CA GLY A 316 13.93 -13.73 -24.31
C GLY A 316 15.47 -13.74 -24.28
N PRO A 317 16.14 -12.58 -24.20
CA PRO A 317 15.57 -11.25 -23.90
C PRO A 317 14.81 -10.61 -25.07
N PHE A 318 13.77 -9.87 -24.76
CA PHE A 318 12.96 -9.15 -25.72
C PHE A 318 12.96 -7.63 -25.43
N THR A 319 12.37 -6.87 -26.36
CA THR A 319 11.97 -5.47 -26.13
C THR A 319 10.45 -5.39 -26.14
N LEU A 320 9.85 -4.85 -25.07
CA LEU A 320 8.44 -4.47 -25.05
C LEU A 320 8.30 -3.06 -25.60
N GLU A 321 7.59 -2.94 -26.72
CA GLU A 321 7.29 -1.64 -27.34
C GLU A 321 5.82 -1.30 -27.15
N VAL A 322 5.55 -0.09 -26.69
CA VAL A 322 4.19 0.47 -26.58
C VAL A 322 4.18 1.81 -27.30
N SER A 323 3.25 2.00 -28.22
CA SER A 323 3.21 3.18 -29.05
C SER A 323 1.78 3.66 -29.31
N THR A 324 1.65 4.97 -29.48
CA THR A 324 0.53 5.68 -30.05
C THR A 324 1.01 6.44 -31.31
N PRO A 325 0.13 7.08 -32.10
CA PRO A 325 0.58 7.93 -33.21
C PRO A 325 1.53 9.08 -32.79
N GLY A 326 1.39 9.56 -31.54
CA GLY A 326 2.15 10.71 -31.03
C GLY A 326 3.30 10.38 -30.08
N ALA A 327 3.37 9.16 -29.53
CA ALA A 327 4.33 8.81 -28.49
C ALA A 327 4.73 7.32 -28.53
N SER A 328 5.92 7.01 -28.01
CA SER A 328 6.37 5.62 -27.85
C SER A 328 7.15 5.42 -26.56
N ARG A 329 7.09 4.19 -26.05
CA ARG A 329 7.91 3.68 -24.94
C ARG A 329 8.48 2.32 -25.34
N ALA A 330 9.74 2.08 -25.00
CA ALA A 330 10.39 0.81 -25.22
C ALA A 330 11.12 0.39 -23.94
N PHE A 331 10.96 -0.87 -23.54
CA PHE A 331 11.61 -1.46 -22.39
C PHE A 331 12.48 -2.61 -22.86
N ALA A 332 13.77 -2.52 -22.56
CA ALA A 332 14.78 -3.47 -23.02
C ALA A 332 15.01 -4.59 -22.00
N ASP A 333 15.68 -5.67 -22.46
CA ASP A 333 16.06 -6.81 -21.63
C ASP A 333 14.88 -7.41 -20.84
N VAL A 334 13.74 -7.55 -21.52
CA VAL A 334 12.53 -8.16 -20.98
C VAL A 334 12.65 -9.67 -21.07
N LEU A 335 12.57 -10.36 -19.94
CA LEU A 335 12.55 -11.82 -19.87
C LEU A 335 11.12 -12.34 -19.69
N VAL A 336 10.91 -13.59 -20.10
CA VAL A 336 9.66 -14.32 -19.86
C VAL A 336 9.96 -15.53 -18.99
N GLY A 337 9.28 -15.64 -17.84
CA GLY A 337 9.59 -16.66 -16.85
C GLY A 337 8.53 -16.75 -15.76
N GLU A 338 8.93 -17.06 -14.55
CA GLU A 338 8.03 -17.20 -13.39
C GLU A 338 8.07 -15.92 -12.55
N VAL A 339 6.92 -15.32 -12.29
CA VAL A 339 6.81 -14.08 -11.51
C VAL A 339 6.12 -14.35 -10.17
N TRP A 340 6.76 -13.97 -9.08
CA TRP A 340 6.25 -14.17 -7.73
C TRP A 340 6.13 -12.86 -6.97
N LEU A 341 4.99 -12.65 -6.30
CA LEU A 341 4.81 -11.56 -5.35
C LEU A 341 5.34 -11.99 -3.98
N CYS A 342 6.25 -11.21 -3.43
CA CYS A 342 6.88 -11.43 -2.12
C CYS A 342 6.43 -10.32 -1.18
N SER A 343 5.51 -10.63 -0.24
CA SER A 343 4.89 -9.59 0.57
C SER A 343 4.80 -9.96 2.05
N GLY A 344 4.52 -8.98 2.89
CA GLY A 344 4.44 -9.13 4.34
C GLY A 344 5.04 -7.95 5.11
N GLN A 345 5.64 -8.25 6.27
CA GLN A 345 6.24 -7.23 7.13
C GLN A 345 7.78 -7.33 7.19
N SER A 346 8.39 -6.81 8.23
CA SER A 346 9.84 -6.68 8.38
C SER A 346 10.63 -7.96 8.11
N ASN A 347 10.11 -9.13 8.46
CA ASN A 347 10.77 -10.41 8.19
C ASN A 347 10.80 -10.77 6.69
N MET A 348 9.83 -10.33 5.87
CA MET A 348 9.90 -10.40 4.41
C MET A 348 10.80 -9.30 3.84
N ASP A 349 10.73 -8.09 4.41
CA ASP A 349 11.51 -6.92 3.98
C ASP A 349 12.99 -6.95 4.44
N PHE A 350 13.38 -7.96 5.21
CA PHE A 350 14.73 -8.17 5.73
C PHE A 350 15.74 -8.33 4.59
N THR A 351 16.75 -7.43 4.52
CA THR A 351 17.70 -7.40 3.39
C THR A 351 18.82 -8.41 3.53
N LEU A 352 19.37 -8.84 2.38
CA LEU A 352 20.47 -9.80 2.32
C LEU A 352 21.72 -9.27 3.03
N ALA A 353 22.16 -8.04 2.70
CA ALA A 353 23.28 -7.40 3.36
C ALA A 353 22.85 -6.68 4.66
N SER A 354 23.80 -6.54 5.59
CA SER A 354 23.63 -5.62 6.71
C SER A 354 23.78 -4.18 6.23
N THR A 355 22.78 -3.36 6.49
CA THR A 355 22.73 -1.96 6.06
C THR A 355 22.34 -1.05 7.22
N ALA A 356 22.83 0.18 7.23
CA ALA A 356 22.43 1.21 8.19
C ALA A 356 21.02 1.77 7.92
N LYS A 357 20.44 1.49 6.73
CA LYS A 357 19.11 1.97 6.35
C LYS A 357 17.98 1.25 7.09
N ARG A 358 18.23 0.00 7.56
CA ARG A 358 17.23 -0.85 8.23
C ARG A 358 17.84 -1.53 9.45
N SER A 359 17.14 -1.49 10.58
CA SER A 359 17.55 -2.20 11.80
C SER A 359 17.46 -3.73 11.66
N PHE A 360 16.59 -4.22 10.75
CA PHE A 360 16.40 -5.63 10.42
C PHE A 360 17.07 -5.92 9.06
N SER A 361 18.32 -6.35 9.10
CA SER A 361 19.13 -6.55 7.88
C SER A 361 20.35 -7.44 8.16
N GLY A 362 20.87 -8.04 7.10
CA GLY A 362 22.09 -8.84 7.13
C GLY A 362 21.87 -10.27 7.63
N VAL A 363 21.72 -11.20 6.69
CA VAL A 363 21.62 -12.64 6.98
C VAL A 363 22.91 -13.19 7.59
N THR A 364 22.86 -14.38 8.15
CA THR A 364 24.06 -15.12 8.53
C THR A 364 24.98 -15.25 7.31
N ASP A 365 26.25 -14.91 7.50
CA ASP A 365 27.27 -14.91 6.42
C ASP A 365 26.94 -14.04 5.20
N TRP A 366 26.28 -12.89 5.43
CA TRP A 366 25.78 -12.02 4.36
C TRP A 366 26.86 -11.57 3.35
N LYS A 367 28.13 -11.42 3.79
CA LYS A 367 29.21 -10.99 2.90
C LYS A 367 29.48 -11.99 1.77
N ASN A 368 29.53 -13.28 2.11
CA ASN A 368 29.71 -14.34 1.12
C ASN A 368 28.45 -14.55 0.28
N GLU A 369 27.26 -14.47 0.87
CA GLU A 369 26.01 -14.61 0.12
C GLU A 369 25.82 -13.45 -0.90
N VAL A 370 26.15 -12.22 -0.54
CA VAL A 370 26.16 -11.07 -1.46
C VAL A 370 27.20 -11.25 -2.57
N ALA A 371 28.43 -11.61 -2.23
CA ALA A 371 29.48 -11.81 -3.24
C ALA A 371 29.13 -12.90 -4.26
N ALA A 372 28.39 -13.92 -3.83
CA ALA A 372 27.90 -15.02 -4.65
C ALA A 372 26.60 -14.70 -5.43
N ALA A 373 25.99 -13.55 -5.22
CA ALA A 373 24.70 -13.18 -5.83
C ALA A 373 24.86 -12.73 -7.30
N ARG A 374 25.25 -13.66 -8.18
CA ARG A 374 25.43 -13.46 -9.63
C ARG A 374 24.47 -14.37 -10.38
N GLN A 375 23.21 -13.94 -10.50
CA GLN A 375 22.11 -14.74 -11.05
C GLN A 375 21.39 -13.94 -12.16
N PRO A 376 21.94 -13.86 -13.40
CA PRO A 376 21.37 -12.97 -14.43
C PRO A 376 19.95 -13.35 -14.87
N MET A 377 19.50 -14.57 -14.59
CA MET A 377 18.13 -15.02 -14.86
C MET A 377 17.17 -14.73 -13.68
N LEU A 378 17.66 -14.18 -12.58
CA LEU A 378 16.86 -13.70 -11.46
C LEU A 378 16.76 -12.18 -11.55
N ARG A 379 15.54 -11.66 -11.53
CA ARG A 379 15.26 -10.23 -11.60
C ARG A 379 14.44 -9.81 -10.37
N MET A 380 14.72 -8.62 -9.90
CA MET A 380 14.26 -8.14 -8.59
C MET A 380 13.62 -6.77 -8.74
N PHE A 381 12.38 -6.63 -8.26
CA PHE A 381 11.67 -5.38 -8.15
C PHE A 381 11.33 -5.13 -6.68
N THR A 382 11.65 -3.96 -6.15
CA THR A 382 11.25 -3.53 -4.80
C THR A 382 10.35 -2.32 -4.92
N ALA A 383 9.09 -2.44 -4.50
CA ALA A 383 8.18 -1.33 -4.37
C ALA A 383 8.61 -0.42 -3.21
N GLU A 384 8.66 0.89 -3.44
CA GLU A 384 8.92 1.87 -2.39
C GLU A 384 7.76 1.89 -1.38
N TRP A 385 8.11 2.09 -0.11
CA TRP A 385 7.13 2.16 0.98
C TRP A 385 6.15 3.29 0.77
N THR A 386 4.91 2.94 0.51
CA THR A 386 3.87 3.91 0.17
C THR A 386 2.55 3.53 0.84
N MET A 387 2.04 4.41 1.70
CA MET A 387 0.72 4.31 2.31
C MET A 387 -0.20 5.34 1.71
N ARG A 388 -1.42 4.94 1.31
CA ARG A 388 -2.40 5.84 0.67
C ARG A 388 -3.82 5.56 1.14
N GLU A 389 -4.62 6.61 1.19
CA GLU A 389 -6.05 6.53 1.52
C GLU A 389 -6.85 5.88 0.38
N HIS A 390 -6.43 6.12 -0.87
CA HIS A 390 -7.08 5.61 -2.09
C HIS A 390 -6.11 4.84 -2.97
N PRO A 391 -6.60 3.86 -3.77
CA PRO A 391 -5.76 3.10 -4.69
C PRO A 391 -4.97 3.98 -5.65
N GLN A 392 -3.68 3.70 -5.76
CA GLN A 392 -2.77 4.43 -6.65
C GLN A 392 -2.66 3.72 -8.00
N ARG A 393 -2.17 4.46 -9.01
CA ARG A 393 -1.88 3.95 -10.35
C ARG A 393 -0.40 3.71 -10.59
N GLU A 394 0.45 4.40 -9.83
CA GLU A 394 1.90 4.35 -9.94
C GLU A 394 2.50 3.61 -8.74
N VAL A 395 3.49 2.78 -9.01
CA VAL A 395 4.38 2.19 -8.02
C VAL A 395 5.79 2.70 -8.28
N ALA A 396 6.37 3.37 -7.28
CA ALA A 396 7.78 3.71 -7.34
C ALA A 396 8.63 2.45 -7.12
N GLY A 397 9.60 2.24 -8.00
CA GLY A 397 10.49 1.08 -8.03
C GLY A 397 11.04 0.85 -9.42
N LYS A 398 11.95 -0.09 -9.53
CA LYS A 398 12.50 -0.54 -10.83
C LYS A 398 12.97 -1.98 -10.74
N TRP A 399 12.90 -2.68 -11.85
CA TRP A 399 13.54 -3.98 -11.98
C TRP A 399 15.06 -3.86 -12.02
N ALA A 400 15.72 -4.81 -11.41
CA ALA A 400 17.18 -4.92 -11.41
C ALA A 400 17.61 -6.36 -11.67
N VAL A 401 18.74 -6.52 -12.33
CA VAL A 401 19.42 -7.83 -12.47
C VAL A 401 19.98 -8.24 -11.12
N CYS A 402 19.89 -9.53 -10.77
CA CYS A 402 20.51 -10.03 -9.54
C CYS A 402 22.04 -10.11 -9.71
N ASP A 403 22.70 -9.12 -9.15
CA ASP A 403 24.13 -9.01 -8.96
C ASP A 403 24.45 -8.62 -7.51
N PRO A 404 25.73 -8.61 -7.09
CA PRO A 404 26.09 -8.29 -5.71
C PRO A 404 25.62 -6.92 -5.22
N GLU A 405 25.58 -5.91 -6.09
CA GLU A 405 25.17 -4.56 -5.74
C GLU A 405 23.65 -4.51 -5.49
N ASN A 406 22.87 -5.00 -6.43
CA ASN A 406 21.41 -4.96 -6.37
C ASN A 406 20.85 -5.94 -5.32
N ALA A 407 21.44 -7.13 -5.15
CA ALA A 407 20.98 -8.14 -4.21
C ALA A 407 21.24 -7.74 -2.75
N ALA A 408 22.22 -6.88 -2.49
CA ALA A 408 22.57 -6.45 -1.13
C ALA A 408 21.38 -5.85 -0.37
N ASP A 409 20.61 -4.96 -0.99
CA ASP A 409 19.46 -4.27 -0.39
C ASP A 409 18.12 -4.97 -0.69
N PHE A 410 18.13 -6.16 -1.31
CA PHE A 410 16.92 -6.90 -1.66
C PHE A 410 16.47 -7.84 -0.54
N SER A 411 15.18 -8.22 -0.53
CA SER A 411 14.60 -9.20 0.39
C SER A 411 15.36 -10.51 0.38
N ALA A 412 15.94 -10.90 1.52
CA ALA A 412 16.68 -12.13 1.63
C ALA A 412 15.80 -13.38 1.45
N VAL A 413 14.58 -13.36 1.98
CA VAL A 413 13.62 -14.47 1.81
C VAL A 413 13.27 -14.63 0.34
N ALA A 414 12.93 -13.55 -0.35
CA ALA A 414 12.62 -13.57 -1.77
C ALA A 414 13.83 -14.02 -2.61
N TYR A 415 15.04 -13.53 -2.29
CA TYR A 415 16.27 -13.94 -2.97
C TYR A 415 16.51 -15.44 -2.89
N TYR A 416 16.48 -16.03 -1.68
CA TYR A 416 16.71 -17.48 -1.53
C TYR A 416 15.61 -18.30 -2.17
N PHE A 417 14.35 -17.87 -2.04
CA PHE A 417 13.20 -18.49 -2.72
C PHE A 417 13.38 -18.48 -4.24
N GLY A 418 13.62 -17.31 -4.82
CA GLY A 418 13.71 -17.15 -6.27
C GLY A 418 14.91 -17.87 -6.88
N ARG A 419 16.06 -17.88 -6.17
CA ARG A 419 17.26 -18.64 -6.59
C ARG A 419 16.98 -20.13 -6.68
N GLU A 420 16.32 -20.69 -5.67
CA GLU A 420 15.97 -22.12 -5.65
C GLU A 420 14.97 -22.47 -6.76
N ILE A 421 13.94 -21.65 -6.96
CA ILE A 421 12.97 -21.83 -8.05
C ILE A 421 13.68 -21.76 -9.40
N GLN A 422 14.55 -20.76 -9.63
CA GLN A 422 15.26 -20.57 -10.89
C GLN A 422 16.13 -21.78 -11.21
N GLN A 423 16.87 -22.30 -10.25
CA GLN A 423 17.73 -23.47 -10.41
C GLN A 423 16.92 -24.75 -10.71
N ALA A 424 15.79 -24.94 -10.03
CA ALA A 424 14.96 -26.14 -10.18
C ALA A 424 14.13 -26.14 -11.47
N VAL A 425 13.64 -24.96 -11.91
CA VAL A 425 12.73 -24.84 -13.07
C VAL A 425 13.49 -24.50 -14.36
N GLY A 426 14.67 -23.90 -14.27
CA GLY A 426 15.56 -23.61 -15.40
C GLY A 426 15.10 -22.47 -16.30
N VAL A 427 14.24 -21.55 -15.79
CA VAL A 427 13.73 -20.37 -16.53
C VAL A 427 13.98 -19.09 -15.75
N PRO A 428 13.85 -17.91 -16.38
CA PRO A 428 13.92 -16.64 -15.65
C PRO A 428 12.92 -16.59 -14.51
N VAL A 429 13.29 -15.91 -13.42
CA VAL A 429 12.42 -15.66 -12.28
C VAL A 429 12.41 -14.17 -11.94
N GLY A 430 11.22 -13.59 -11.87
CA GLY A 430 10.96 -12.24 -11.43
C GLY A 430 10.37 -12.25 -10.02
N LEU A 431 10.96 -11.45 -9.12
CA LEU A 431 10.53 -11.30 -7.74
C LEU A 431 10.05 -9.86 -7.53
N ILE A 432 8.78 -9.70 -7.20
CA ILE A 432 8.19 -8.40 -6.87
C ILE A 432 8.04 -8.32 -5.36
N THR A 433 8.86 -7.49 -4.71
CA THR A 433 8.79 -7.30 -3.26
C THR A 433 7.92 -6.09 -2.93
N CYS A 434 6.79 -6.37 -2.27
CA CYS A 434 5.89 -5.39 -1.65
C CYS A 434 5.78 -5.74 -0.17
N ALA A 435 6.73 -5.26 0.65
CA ALA A 435 6.76 -5.56 2.09
C ALA A 435 6.99 -4.28 2.90
N PHE A 436 6.41 -4.20 4.09
CA PHE A 436 6.49 -3.01 4.94
C PHE A 436 6.67 -3.41 6.41
N GLY A 437 7.75 -2.94 7.03
CA GLY A 437 8.07 -3.27 8.41
C GLY A 437 6.95 -2.92 9.40
N ALA A 438 6.69 -3.80 10.37
CA ALA A 438 5.65 -3.67 11.40
C ALA A 438 4.23 -3.48 10.86
N SER A 439 3.92 -3.87 9.63
CA SER A 439 2.54 -3.78 9.09
C SER A 439 1.63 -4.86 9.63
N THR A 440 0.36 -4.52 9.82
CA THR A 440 -0.71 -5.49 10.10
C THR A 440 -1.29 -6.04 8.79
N ILE A 441 -1.91 -7.21 8.85
CA ILE A 441 -2.45 -7.88 7.65
C ILE A 441 -3.60 -7.11 7.01
N GLU A 442 -4.47 -6.46 7.78
CA GLU A 442 -5.59 -5.66 7.29
C GLU A 442 -5.17 -4.46 6.44
N ALA A 443 -3.93 -4.00 6.57
CA ALA A 443 -3.39 -2.93 5.74
C ALA A 443 -3.21 -3.35 4.27
N TRP A 444 -3.16 -4.64 3.98
CA TRP A 444 -2.92 -5.24 2.66
C TRP A 444 -4.19 -5.75 1.95
N ILE A 445 -5.36 -5.61 2.59
CA ILE A 445 -6.67 -6.06 2.10
C ILE A 445 -7.46 -4.85 1.60
N ARG A 446 -8.18 -4.97 0.48
CA ARG A 446 -9.05 -3.89 -0.04
C ARG A 446 -10.14 -3.49 0.94
N GLU A 447 -10.49 -2.21 0.97
CA GLU A 447 -11.61 -1.70 1.77
C GLU A 447 -12.94 -2.43 1.46
N PRO A 448 -13.34 -2.67 0.19
CA PRO A 448 -14.58 -3.40 -0.11
C PRO A 448 -14.58 -4.84 0.43
N THR A 449 -13.43 -5.51 0.46
CA THR A 449 -13.31 -6.86 1.02
C THR A 449 -13.49 -6.83 2.54
N LEU A 450 -12.79 -5.93 3.25
CA LEU A 450 -12.97 -5.77 4.69
C LEU A 450 -14.41 -5.39 5.06
N THR A 451 -15.06 -4.56 4.27
CA THR A 451 -16.44 -4.08 4.53
C THR A 451 -17.48 -5.20 4.40
N LYS A 452 -17.25 -6.21 3.55
CA LYS A 452 -18.16 -7.35 3.38
C LYS A 452 -18.21 -8.29 4.60
N HIS A 453 -17.24 -8.21 5.50
CA HIS A 453 -17.07 -9.13 6.62
C HIS A 453 -17.38 -8.44 7.95
N PRO A 454 -18.51 -8.73 8.63
CA PRO A 454 -18.91 -8.08 9.86
C PRO A 454 -17.89 -8.15 11.00
N GLN A 455 -17.07 -9.21 11.05
CA GLN A 455 -16.03 -9.38 12.07
C GLN A 455 -14.91 -8.31 11.97
N PHE A 456 -14.79 -7.60 10.84
CA PHE A 456 -13.80 -6.54 10.64
C PHE A 456 -14.37 -5.12 10.83
N GLU A 457 -15.66 -5.00 11.13
CA GLU A 457 -16.32 -3.71 11.32
C GLU A 457 -15.63 -2.85 12.39
N GLY A 458 -15.13 -3.49 13.46
CA GLY A 458 -14.39 -2.82 14.54
C GLY A 458 -13.12 -2.13 14.05
N LEU A 459 -12.36 -2.77 13.16
CA LEU A 459 -11.15 -2.22 12.56
C LEU A 459 -11.47 -0.99 11.69
N LEU A 460 -12.49 -1.10 10.85
CA LEU A 460 -12.92 -0.01 9.96
C LEU A 460 -13.49 1.18 10.75
N LYS A 461 -14.32 0.94 11.79
CA LYS A 461 -14.85 1.98 12.67
C LYS A 461 -13.74 2.73 13.40
N GLU A 462 -12.76 2.00 13.94
CA GLU A 462 -11.64 2.62 14.66
C GLU A 462 -10.76 3.46 13.70
N PHE A 463 -10.48 2.96 12.51
CA PHE A 463 -9.76 3.73 11.50
C PHE A 463 -10.55 4.98 11.06
N GLY A 464 -11.86 4.84 10.83
CA GLY A 464 -12.75 5.96 10.53
C GLY A 464 -12.74 7.03 11.64
N ARG A 465 -12.81 6.60 12.91
CA ARG A 465 -12.71 7.49 14.07
C ARG A 465 -11.37 8.25 14.12
N LYS A 466 -10.25 7.56 13.89
CA LYS A 466 -8.91 8.17 13.82
C LYS A 466 -8.82 9.21 12.70
N ARG A 467 -9.34 8.89 11.51
CA ARG A 467 -9.35 9.79 10.34
C ARG A 467 -10.17 11.06 10.64
N ILE A 468 -11.36 10.90 11.25
CA ILE A 468 -12.23 12.02 11.64
C ILE A 468 -11.51 12.89 12.67
N ALA A 469 -10.96 12.30 13.73
CA ALA A 469 -10.25 13.02 14.78
C ALA A 469 -9.06 13.82 14.21
N PHE A 470 -8.24 13.23 13.36
CA PHE A 470 -7.10 13.91 12.72
C PHE A 470 -7.57 15.03 11.77
N ARG A 471 -8.63 14.77 10.98
CA ARG A 471 -9.22 15.75 10.08
C ARG A 471 -9.75 16.97 10.85
N ASP A 472 -10.38 16.74 11.99
CA ASP A 472 -11.05 17.78 12.77
C ASP A 472 -10.09 18.51 13.74
N ASP A 473 -8.85 18.03 13.88
CA ASP A 473 -7.79 18.66 14.67
C ASP A 473 -6.72 19.32 13.78
N PRO A 474 -6.86 20.63 13.45
CA PRO A 474 -5.87 21.34 12.67
C PRO A 474 -4.50 21.46 13.40
N GLN A 475 -4.49 21.40 14.75
CA GLN A 475 -3.27 21.53 15.53
C GLN A 475 -2.37 20.30 15.43
N ALA A 476 -2.94 19.09 15.31
CA ALA A 476 -2.17 17.87 15.13
C ALA A 476 -1.28 17.94 13.89
N PHE A 477 -1.84 18.41 12.76
CA PHE A 477 -1.11 18.58 11.51
C PHE A 477 -0.08 19.72 11.60
N ALA A 478 -0.45 20.88 12.13
CA ALA A 478 0.45 22.02 12.29
C ALA A 478 1.64 21.70 13.21
N SER A 479 1.39 20.99 14.32
CA SER A 479 2.43 20.56 15.27
C SER A 479 3.43 19.60 14.62
N TYR A 480 2.96 18.69 13.76
CA TYR A 480 3.83 17.79 13.02
C TYR A 480 4.76 18.56 12.06
N GLY A 481 4.23 19.52 11.31
CA GLY A 481 5.03 20.38 10.43
C GLY A 481 6.09 21.16 11.19
N ALA A 482 5.72 21.73 12.36
CA ALA A 482 6.69 22.40 13.22
C ALA A 482 7.77 21.47 13.77
N ALA A 483 7.42 20.21 14.09
CA ALA A 483 8.37 19.19 14.53
C ALA A 483 9.33 18.77 13.41
N LEU A 484 8.82 18.57 12.20
CA LEU A 484 9.64 18.27 11.01
C LEU A 484 10.61 19.41 10.69
N ALA A 485 10.14 20.67 10.75
CA ALA A 485 10.99 21.84 10.47
C ALA A 485 12.16 21.97 11.47
N LYS A 486 12.01 21.49 12.70
CA LYS A 486 13.04 21.47 13.75
C LYS A 486 13.90 20.21 13.74
N TRP A 487 13.46 19.15 13.05
CA TRP A 487 14.18 17.87 13.05
C TRP A 487 15.50 17.98 12.27
N LYS A 488 16.59 17.58 12.89
CA LYS A 488 17.93 17.61 12.27
C LYS A 488 18.55 16.20 12.17
N SER A 489 18.24 15.33 13.14
CA SER A 489 18.80 13.99 13.22
C SER A 489 18.01 13.14 14.21
N GLY A 490 18.23 11.83 14.20
CA GLY A 490 17.55 10.88 15.06
C GLY A 490 16.26 10.32 14.44
N ARG A 491 15.34 9.83 15.27
CA ARG A 491 14.07 9.28 14.78
C ARG A 491 13.20 10.40 14.19
N VAL A 492 12.75 10.22 12.97
CA VAL A 492 11.81 11.15 12.30
C VAL A 492 10.54 11.30 13.15
N PRO A 493 10.03 12.53 13.37
CA PRO A 493 8.76 12.73 14.04
C PRO A 493 7.66 11.88 13.43
N ARG A 494 6.84 11.22 14.28
CA ARG A 494 5.73 10.39 13.80
C ARG A 494 4.68 11.27 13.12
N ASN A 495 4.30 10.89 11.91
CA ASN A 495 3.19 11.54 11.22
C ASN A 495 1.88 11.22 11.97
N PRO A 496 1.08 12.22 12.38
CA PRO A 496 -0.18 12.00 13.07
C PRO A 496 -1.32 11.56 12.13
N ASP A 497 -1.13 11.67 10.81
CA ASP A 497 -2.12 11.21 9.83
C ASP A 497 -2.27 9.69 9.93
N PRO A 498 -3.45 9.17 10.27
CA PRO A 498 -3.67 7.73 10.38
C PRO A 498 -3.52 6.98 9.06
N VAL A 499 -3.56 7.66 7.91
CA VAL A 499 -3.22 7.06 6.60
C VAL A 499 -1.72 6.74 6.52
N GLN A 500 -0.87 7.46 7.26
CA GLN A 500 0.57 7.23 7.34
C GLN A 500 0.96 6.26 8.48
N ASP A 501 0.05 5.37 8.85
CA ASP A 501 0.26 4.32 9.85
C ASP A 501 -0.09 2.96 9.25
N GLN A 502 0.93 2.12 9.03
CA GLN A 502 0.86 0.80 8.42
C GLN A 502 0.04 -0.23 9.23
N HIS A 503 -0.47 0.15 10.39
CA HIS A 503 -1.38 -0.68 11.18
C HIS A 503 -2.86 -0.44 10.84
N ASN A 504 -3.17 0.52 9.97
CA ASN A 504 -4.54 0.83 9.60
C ASN A 504 -4.96 0.09 8.32
N PRO A 505 -6.27 -0.24 8.20
CA PRO A 505 -6.81 -0.99 7.07
C PRO A 505 -6.47 -0.39 5.70
N PHE A 506 -6.23 -1.23 4.70
CA PHE A 506 -6.06 -0.98 3.26
C PHE A 506 -5.00 0.04 2.81
N VAL A 507 -4.31 0.72 3.71
CA VAL A 507 -3.37 1.81 3.33
C VAL A 507 -2.17 1.31 2.50
N LEU A 508 -1.69 0.08 2.75
CA LEU A 508 -0.60 -0.54 2.00
C LEU A 508 -1.10 -1.21 0.72
N HIS A 509 -2.29 -1.82 0.76
CA HIS A 509 -2.96 -2.26 -0.46
C HIS A 509 -3.03 -1.10 -1.47
N ASN A 510 -3.58 0.03 -1.04
CA ASN A 510 -3.77 1.19 -1.91
C ASN A 510 -2.48 1.77 -2.47
N GLY A 511 -1.40 1.77 -1.68
CA GLY A 511 -0.11 2.35 -2.06
C GLY A 511 0.82 1.41 -2.82
N MET A 512 0.78 0.10 -2.54
CA MET A 512 1.80 -0.85 -3.00
C MET A 512 1.26 -2.03 -3.81
N ILE A 513 0.01 -2.48 -3.56
CA ILE A 513 -0.58 -3.61 -4.29
C ILE A 513 -1.43 -3.11 -5.48
N ALA A 514 -2.31 -2.14 -5.25
CA ALA A 514 -3.19 -1.63 -6.32
C ALA A 514 -2.44 -1.23 -7.61
N PRO A 515 -1.30 -0.53 -7.55
CA PRO A 515 -0.61 -0.10 -8.77
C PRO A 515 0.08 -1.22 -9.56
N ILE A 516 0.29 -2.40 -8.98
CA ILE A 516 0.89 -3.55 -9.69
C ILE A 516 -0.15 -4.52 -10.25
N VAL A 517 -1.42 -4.37 -9.87
CA VAL A 517 -2.53 -5.18 -10.42
C VAL A 517 -2.88 -4.64 -11.81
N PRO A 518 -3.04 -5.50 -12.82
CA PRO A 518 -3.04 -6.96 -12.82
C PRO A 518 -1.76 -7.62 -13.38
N TYR A 519 -0.57 -7.15 -13.01
CA TYR A 519 0.68 -7.77 -13.50
C TYR A 519 0.66 -9.29 -13.25
N ALA A 520 0.79 -10.10 -14.32
CA ALA A 520 0.58 -11.54 -14.22
C ALA A 520 1.58 -12.21 -13.26
N LEU A 521 1.08 -13.04 -12.35
CA LEU A 521 1.85 -13.72 -11.30
C LEU A 521 1.67 -15.24 -11.38
N ARG A 522 2.71 -15.99 -11.03
CA ARG A 522 2.62 -17.42 -10.74
C ARG A 522 1.97 -17.68 -9.38
N GLY A 523 2.30 -16.87 -8.38
CA GLY A 523 1.79 -17.00 -7.02
C GLY A 523 2.35 -15.92 -6.09
N ALA A 524 2.04 -16.04 -4.81
CA ALA A 524 2.52 -15.15 -3.76
C ALA A 524 3.20 -15.92 -2.63
N ILE A 525 4.23 -15.31 -2.03
CA ILE A 525 4.83 -15.73 -0.76
C ILE A 525 4.62 -14.62 0.27
N TRP A 526 4.27 -15.02 1.51
CA TRP A 526 3.84 -14.12 2.57
C TRP A 526 4.56 -14.38 3.89
N TYR A 527 5.12 -13.34 4.52
CA TYR A 527 5.74 -13.45 5.85
C TYR A 527 5.30 -12.29 6.74
N GLN A 528 4.30 -12.55 7.60
CA GLN A 528 3.69 -11.57 8.49
C GLN A 528 2.98 -12.30 9.65
N GLY A 529 2.73 -11.62 10.77
CA GLY A 529 1.96 -12.11 11.90
C GLY A 529 2.29 -11.37 13.20
N GLU A 530 3.54 -10.95 13.37
CA GLU A 530 4.04 -10.34 14.61
C GLU A 530 3.27 -9.08 15.00
N SER A 531 2.84 -8.29 14.04
CA SER A 531 2.06 -7.06 14.28
C SER A 531 0.59 -7.32 14.64
N ASN A 532 0.08 -8.53 14.40
CA ASN A 532 -1.29 -8.93 14.72
C ASN A 532 -1.42 -9.80 15.98
N LEU A 533 -0.38 -9.88 16.83
CA LEU A 533 -0.45 -10.70 18.08
C LEU A 533 -1.65 -10.31 18.97
N ASN A 534 -2.02 -9.01 19.00
CA ASN A 534 -3.17 -8.55 19.76
C ASN A 534 -4.53 -8.81 19.09
N THR A 535 -4.53 -9.10 17.79
CA THR A 535 -5.73 -9.43 16.99
C THR A 535 -5.70 -10.86 16.46
N ARG A 536 -4.88 -11.74 17.07
CA ARG A 536 -4.71 -13.14 16.67
C ARG A 536 -5.99 -13.95 16.62
N GLY A 537 -6.99 -13.60 17.45
CA GLY A 537 -8.29 -14.28 17.46
C GLY A 537 -9.09 -14.14 16.17
N ILE A 538 -8.88 -13.04 15.40
CA ILE A 538 -9.50 -12.81 14.09
C ILE A 538 -8.51 -12.99 12.94
N TYR A 539 -7.27 -13.36 13.22
CA TYR A 539 -6.22 -13.52 12.20
C TYR A 539 -6.54 -14.60 11.15
N PRO A 540 -7.14 -15.77 11.50
CA PRO A 540 -7.56 -16.75 10.51
C PRO A 540 -8.50 -16.16 9.45
N ASP A 541 -9.48 -15.34 9.88
CA ASP A 541 -10.42 -14.68 8.99
C ASP A 541 -9.74 -13.60 8.13
N LEU A 542 -8.83 -12.82 8.73
CA LEU A 542 -8.05 -11.81 8.01
C LEU A 542 -7.14 -12.45 6.96
N GLN A 543 -6.46 -13.56 7.29
CA GLN A 543 -5.59 -14.25 6.34
C GLN A 543 -6.39 -14.89 5.21
N LYS A 544 -7.55 -15.47 5.53
CA LYS A 544 -8.50 -15.95 4.51
C LYS A 544 -8.95 -14.81 3.60
N ALA A 545 -9.39 -13.69 4.17
CA ALA A 545 -9.83 -12.53 3.42
C ALA A 545 -8.72 -11.98 2.51
N LEU A 546 -7.45 -11.92 2.96
CA LEU A 546 -6.31 -11.52 2.15
C LEU A 546 -6.11 -12.44 0.94
N ILE A 547 -6.14 -13.76 1.17
CA ILE A 547 -5.92 -14.75 0.11
C ILE A 547 -7.03 -14.66 -0.93
N GLU A 548 -8.28 -14.59 -0.50
CA GLU A 548 -9.45 -14.47 -1.39
C GLU A 548 -9.45 -13.14 -2.14
N ASP A 549 -9.09 -12.04 -1.46
CA ASP A 549 -8.98 -10.70 -2.04
C ASP A 549 -7.93 -10.63 -3.17
N TRP A 550 -6.75 -11.19 -2.93
CA TRP A 550 -5.70 -11.22 -3.95
C TRP A 550 -6.04 -12.14 -5.11
N ARG A 551 -6.69 -13.28 -4.85
CA ARG A 551 -7.20 -14.16 -5.92
C ARG A 551 -8.22 -13.46 -6.82
N ASP A 552 -9.12 -12.68 -6.22
CA ASP A 552 -10.10 -11.88 -6.94
C ASP A 552 -9.42 -10.75 -7.77
N LEU A 553 -8.46 -10.03 -7.17
CA LEU A 553 -7.70 -8.97 -7.83
C LEU A 553 -6.98 -9.44 -9.09
N TRP A 554 -6.38 -10.63 -9.06
CA TRP A 554 -5.68 -11.21 -10.22
C TRP A 554 -6.59 -12.07 -11.10
N GLY A 555 -7.87 -12.20 -10.76
CA GLY A 555 -8.79 -13.05 -11.51
C GLY A 555 -8.37 -14.53 -11.54
N ASN A 556 -7.63 -14.99 -10.52
CA ASN A 556 -7.11 -16.35 -10.42
C ASN A 556 -7.53 -17.00 -9.10
N PRO A 557 -8.66 -17.74 -9.04
CA PRO A 557 -9.16 -18.34 -7.81
C PRO A 557 -8.23 -19.43 -7.24
N THR A 558 -7.28 -19.91 -8.02
CA THR A 558 -6.32 -20.94 -7.64
C THR A 558 -4.90 -20.39 -7.46
N LEU A 559 -4.72 -19.06 -7.40
CA LEU A 559 -3.41 -18.43 -7.22
C LEU A 559 -2.73 -19.04 -5.99
N PRO A 560 -1.56 -19.71 -6.15
CA PRO A 560 -0.81 -20.28 -5.04
C PRO A 560 -0.40 -19.21 -4.03
N PHE A 561 -0.62 -19.51 -2.75
CA PHE A 561 -0.28 -18.61 -1.65
C PHE A 561 0.47 -19.37 -0.57
N TYR A 562 1.79 -19.17 -0.49
CA TYR A 562 2.65 -19.82 0.49
C TYR A 562 3.07 -18.84 1.56
N TYR A 563 2.99 -19.25 2.84
CA TYR A 563 3.25 -18.32 3.94
C TYR A 563 4.14 -18.95 5.02
N VAL A 564 4.74 -18.07 5.83
CA VAL A 564 5.66 -18.46 6.90
C VAL A 564 4.91 -18.44 8.22
N GLN A 565 4.98 -19.54 8.97
CA GLN A 565 4.56 -19.59 10.37
C GLN A 565 5.63 -18.89 11.23
N LEU A 566 5.21 -18.10 12.23
CA LEU A 566 6.12 -17.30 13.05
C LEU A 566 7.23 -18.13 13.72
N ALA A 567 8.44 -17.61 13.68
CA ALA A 567 9.62 -18.17 14.31
C ALA A 567 9.56 -18.13 15.85
N ALA A 568 10.41 -18.89 16.51
CA ALA A 568 10.59 -18.85 17.95
C ALA A 568 11.14 -17.48 18.38
N TYR A 569 10.59 -16.92 19.46
CA TYR A 569 11.01 -15.63 20.01
C TYR A 569 10.78 -15.56 21.52
N LYS A 570 11.52 -14.74 22.24
CA LYS A 570 11.61 -14.62 23.71
C LYS A 570 12.42 -15.75 24.36
N ALA A 571 12.71 -15.60 25.63
CA ALA A 571 13.39 -16.62 26.40
C ALA A 571 12.54 -17.90 26.52
N PRO A 572 13.15 -19.10 26.43
CA PRO A 572 12.44 -20.35 26.67
C PRO A 572 11.83 -20.42 28.06
N SER A 573 10.65 -20.97 28.19
CA SER A 573 10.00 -21.24 29.46
C SER A 573 10.45 -22.58 30.06
N LYS A 574 10.44 -22.66 31.37
CA LYS A 574 10.57 -23.96 32.10
C LYS A 574 9.25 -24.70 32.19
N ASP A 575 8.11 -24.02 32.00
CA ASP A 575 6.80 -24.64 31.91
C ASP A 575 6.77 -25.49 30.63
N PRO A 576 6.32 -26.74 30.69
CA PRO A 576 6.27 -27.66 29.54
C PRO A 576 5.27 -27.20 28.44
N ALA A 577 4.28 -26.40 28.80
CA ALA A 577 3.27 -25.92 27.85
C ALA A 577 2.77 -24.51 28.20
N PRO A 578 3.66 -23.50 28.24
CA PRO A 578 3.34 -22.17 28.78
C PRO A 578 2.32 -21.41 27.90
N GLY A 579 2.11 -21.85 26.68
CA GLY A 579 1.29 -21.10 25.72
C GLY A 579 1.97 -19.81 25.28
N GLY A 580 1.15 -18.81 25.00
CA GLY A 580 1.59 -17.46 24.66
C GLY A 580 1.02 -16.93 23.34
N GLN A 581 1.14 -15.64 23.14
CA GLN A 581 0.57 -14.98 21.97
C GLN A 581 1.13 -15.49 20.64
N ILE A 582 2.42 -15.88 20.62
CA ILE A 582 3.07 -16.40 19.40
C ILE A 582 2.62 -17.85 19.16
N ALA A 583 2.45 -18.66 20.21
CA ALA A 583 1.91 -20.01 20.08
C ALA A 583 0.49 -19.98 19.49
N GLU A 584 -0.39 -19.12 20.03
CA GLU A 584 -1.74 -18.91 19.52
C GLU A 584 -1.77 -18.33 18.10
N MET A 585 -0.86 -17.42 17.76
CA MET A 585 -0.73 -16.91 16.40
C MET A 585 -0.30 -18.00 15.41
N ARG A 586 0.60 -18.91 15.79
CA ARG A 586 0.98 -20.03 14.93
C ARG A 586 -0.20 -20.97 14.66
N GLU A 587 -1.06 -21.19 15.63
CA GLU A 587 -2.30 -21.93 15.45
C GLU A 587 -3.25 -21.21 14.49
N ALA A 588 -3.40 -19.88 14.68
CA ALA A 588 -4.20 -19.03 13.78
C ALA A 588 -3.68 -19.08 12.33
N GLN A 589 -2.35 -19.05 12.14
CA GLN A 589 -1.74 -19.21 10.82
C GLN A 589 -1.99 -20.61 10.24
N ALA A 590 -1.89 -21.66 11.04
CA ALA A 590 -2.09 -23.04 10.61
C ALA A 590 -3.54 -23.29 10.11
N ALA A 591 -4.54 -22.55 10.62
CA ALA A 591 -5.92 -22.65 10.17
C ALA A 591 -6.09 -22.36 8.67
N SER A 592 -5.22 -21.55 8.09
CA SER A 592 -5.25 -21.23 6.66
C SER A 592 -4.81 -22.37 5.73
N LEU A 593 -4.27 -23.48 6.28
CA LEU A 593 -3.99 -24.69 5.49
C LEU A 593 -5.27 -25.37 4.97
N ALA A 594 -6.43 -25.07 5.55
CA ALA A 594 -7.73 -25.51 5.03
C ALA A 594 -8.10 -24.84 3.70
N ILE A 595 -7.44 -23.74 3.30
CA ILE A 595 -7.68 -23.04 2.04
C ILE A 595 -6.90 -23.76 0.94
N PRO A 596 -7.56 -24.19 -0.17
CA PRO A 596 -6.86 -24.85 -1.28
C PRO A 596 -5.74 -23.98 -1.87
N HIS A 597 -4.70 -24.63 -2.40
CA HIS A 597 -3.52 -23.99 -3.02
C HIS A 597 -2.75 -23.07 -2.04
N THR A 598 -2.76 -23.39 -0.75
CA THR A 598 -1.90 -22.77 0.26
C THR A 598 -0.87 -23.76 0.78
N GLY A 599 0.14 -23.25 1.47
CA GLY A 599 1.15 -24.05 2.16
C GLY A 599 1.92 -23.20 3.17
N MET A 600 2.37 -23.83 4.25
CA MET A 600 2.97 -23.16 5.40
C MET A 600 4.42 -23.61 5.62
N ALA A 601 5.35 -22.68 5.64
CA ALA A 601 6.74 -22.93 6.02
C ALA A 601 6.89 -22.75 7.54
N VAL A 602 7.07 -23.85 8.25
CA VAL A 602 7.30 -23.87 9.71
C VAL A 602 8.70 -23.38 10.03
N THR A 603 8.88 -22.48 11.03
CA THR A 603 10.15 -21.83 11.35
C THR A 603 10.50 -21.82 12.83
N ILE A 604 9.88 -22.67 13.64
CA ILE A 604 10.11 -22.74 15.10
C ILE A 604 11.57 -23.07 15.48
N ASP A 605 12.33 -23.67 14.59
CA ASP A 605 13.70 -24.15 14.79
C ASP A 605 14.78 -23.14 14.38
N ILE A 606 14.39 -21.96 13.88
CA ILE A 606 15.32 -20.95 13.37
C ILE A 606 15.12 -19.57 14.00
N GLY A 607 14.38 -19.49 15.09
CA GLY A 607 14.16 -18.25 15.85
C GLY A 607 15.37 -17.76 16.62
N ASP A 608 15.23 -16.61 17.24
CA ASP A 608 16.21 -16.01 18.15
C ASP A 608 15.48 -15.51 19.41
N GLU A 609 16.00 -15.79 20.60
CA GLU A 609 15.36 -15.39 21.85
C GLU A 609 15.31 -13.87 22.07
N LYS A 610 16.25 -13.13 21.46
CA LYS A 610 16.46 -11.68 21.68
C LYS A 610 16.08 -10.83 20.48
N ASP A 611 15.99 -11.43 19.28
CA ASP A 611 15.65 -10.73 18.06
C ASP A 611 14.46 -11.41 17.37
N ILE A 612 13.38 -10.65 17.19
CA ILE A 612 12.19 -11.08 16.44
C ILE A 612 12.49 -11.29 14.94
N HIS A 613 13.68 -10.89 14.49
CA HIS A 613 14.15 -10.99 13.10
C HIS A 613 15.30 -12.01 12.97
N PRO A 614 15.01 -13.33 12.98
CA PRO A 614 16.07 -14.34 12.86
C PRO A 614 16.84 -14.17 11.55
N ARG A 615 18.19 -14.23 11.64
CA ARG A 615 19.09 -14.01 10.49
C ARG A 615 19.15 -15.17 9.50
N ASN A 616 18.64 -16.35 9.87
CA ASN A 616 18.60 -17.51 8.98
C ASN A 616 17.43 -17.42 7.97
N LYS A 617 17.45 -16.41 7.09
CA LYS A 617 16.45 -16.24 6.03
C LYS A 617 16.60 -17.27 4.92
N LYS A 618 17.79 -17.93 4.81
CA LYS A 618 18.04 -18.97 3.83
C LYS A 618 17.10 -20.17 4.05
N ALA A 619 17.01 -20.67 5.27
CA ALA A 619 16.09 -21.76 5.58
C ALA A 619 14.62 -21.41 5.27
N VAL A 620 14.21 -20.17 5.54
CA VAL A 620 12.84 -19.68 5.23
C VAL A 620 12.59 -19.72 3.73
N GLY A 621 13.47 -19.09 2.92
CA GLY A 621 13.33 -19.06 1.46
C GLY A 621 13.31 -20.46 0.84
N LEU A 622 14.19 -21.36 1.30
CA LEU A 622 14.23 -22.75 0.81
C LEU A 622 12.95 -23.55 1.17
N ARG A 623 12.38 -23.35 2.37
CA ARG A 623 11.10 -24.00 2.76
C ARG A 623 9.93 -23.50 1.93
N LEU A 624 9.86 -22.20 1.66
CA LEU A 624 8.87 -21.61 0.74
C LEU A 624 9.05 -22.13 -0.68
N ALA A 625 10.29 -22.23 -1.16
CA ALA A 625 10.58 -22.75 -2.50
C ALA A 625 10.16 -24.23 -2.63
N ARG A 626 10.39 -25.06 -1.58
CA ARG A 626 9.97 -26.45 -1.55
C ARG A 626 8.44 -26.58 -1.67
N LEU A 627 7.67 -25.75 -0.96
CA LEU A 627 6.22 -25.67 -1.11
C LEU A 627 5.80 -25.35 -2.55
N ALA A 628 6.46 -24.37 -3.17
CA ALA A 628 6.17 -23.99 -4.54
C ALA A 628 6.58 -25.08 -5.54
N LEU A 629 7.75 -25.70 -5.38
CA LEU A 629 8.23 -26.77 -6.26
C LEU A 629 7.30 -27.98 -6.26
N THR A 630 6.80 -28.38 -5.09
CA THR A 630 5.87 -29.50 -4.98
C THR A 630 4.45 -29.11 -5.38
N GLY A 631 3.90 -28.03 -4.84
CA GLY A 631 2.51 -27.64 -4.99
C GLY A 631 2.19 -26.91 -6.30
N THR A 632 3.11 -26.07 -6.81
CA THR A 632 2.89 -25.29 -8.07
C THR A 632 3.52 -25.96 -9.27
N TYR A 633 4.74 -26.48 -9.13
CA TYR A 633 5.50 -27.04 -10.25
C TYR A 633 5.41 -28.56 -10.36
N GLY A 634 4.70 -29.26 -9.44
CA GLY A 634 4.51 -30.70 -9.47
C GLY A 634 5.81 -31.50 -9.37
N ARG A 635 6.87 -30.91 -8.80
CA ARG A 635 8.13 -31.62 -8.61
C ARG A 635 8.00 -32.65 -7.51
N PRO A 636 8.58 -33.84 -7.65
CA PRO A 636 8.58 -34.83 -6.59
C PRO A 636 9.28 -34.31 -5.34
N GLY A 637 8.77 -34.66 -4.17
CA GLY A 637 9.35 -34.27 -2.87
C GLY A 637 8.30 -34.09 -1.80
N VAL A 638 8.75 -33.77 -0.58
CA VAL A 638 7.89 -33.48 0.56
C VAL A 638 7.74 -31.98 0.69
N PRO A 639 6.50 -31.44 0.71
CA PRO A 639 6.28 -29.99 0.72
C PRO A 639 6.70 -29.32 2.04
N CYS A 640 6.47 -29.97 3.19
CA CYS A 640 6.72 -29.41 4.52
C CYS A 640 7.07 -30.51 5.53
N GLY A 641 7.31 -30.14 6.77
CA GLY A 641 7.47 -31.07 7.89
C GLY A 641 6.14 -31.69 8.33
N PRO A 642 6.18 -32.58 9.35
CA PRO A 642 4.99 -33.23 9.87
C PRO A 642 3.93 -32.23 10.33
N VAL A 643 2.68 -32.45 9.93
CA VAL A 643 1.50 -31.69 10.34
C VAL A 643 0.58 -32.59 11.11
N PHE A 644 0.09 -32.15 12.28
CA PHE A 644 -0.84 -32.90 13.10
C PHE A 644 -2.08 -33.33 12.31
N GLN A 645 -2.42 -34.61 12.33
CA GLN A 645 -3.60 -35.18 11.68
C GLN A 645 -4.65 -35.55 12.70
N SER A 646 -4.28 -36.41 13.68
CA SER A 646 -5.21 -36.91 14.70
C SER A 646 -4.47 -37.40 15.96
N ALA A 647 -5.18 -37.47 17.07
CA ALA A 647 -4.72 -38.08 18.31
C ALA A 647 -5.77 -39.07 18.84
N SER A 648 -5.31 -40.15 19.45
CA SER A 648 -6.18 -41.15 20.10
C SER A 648 -5.57 -41.63 21.42
N VAL A 649 -6.40 -41.74 22.45
CA VAL A 649 -6.00 -42.29 23.77
C VAL A 649 -5.83 -43.79 23.65
N ALA A 650 -4.70 -44.31 24.16
CA ALA A 650 -4.38 -45.73 24.21
C ALA A 650 -3.86 -46.11 25.62
N GLY A 651 -4.76 -46.43 26.50
CA GLY A 651 -4.44 -46.71 27.92
C GLY A 651 -3.93 -45.45 28.64
N ASN A 652 -2.68 -45.47 29.10
CA ASN A 652 -2.02 -44.33 29.76
C ASN A 652 -1.17 -43.48 28.82
N SER A 653 -1.40 -43.59 27.52
CA SER A 653 -0.68 -42.83 26.47
C SER A 653 -1.62 -42.22 25.44
N ILE A 654 -1.11 -41.28 24.67
CA ILE A 654 -1.78 -40.72 23.49
C ILE A 654 -0.93 -41.06 22.27
N ARG A 655 -1.58 -41.65 21.24
CA ARG A 655 -1.00 -41.87 19.91
C ARG A 655 -1.35 -40.73 18.97
N ILE A 656 -0.35 -40.20 18.29
CA ILE A 656 -0.48 -39.01 17.42
C ILE A 656 -0.06 -39.40 16.01
N ARG A 657 -0.93 -39.10 15.05
CA ARG A 657 -0.67 -39.23 13.60
C ARG A 657 -0.38 -37.90 12.96
N PHE A 658 0.50 -37.96 11.97
CA PHE A 658 0.91 -36.80 11.21
C PHE A 658 0.78 -37.04 9.72
N ASP A 659 0.44 -35.97 8.98
CA ASP A 659 0.63 -35.88 7.55
C ASP A 659 2.08 -35.47 7.22
N HIS A 660 2.51 -35.66 5.98
CA HIS A 660 3.84 -35.27 5.46
C HIS A 660 5.02 -35.97 6.19
N VAL A 661 4.81 -37.22 6.57
CA VAL A 661 5.81 -38.07 7.25
C VAL A 661 6.70 -38.87 6.27
N ASN A 662 6.72 -38.53 4.99
CA ASN A 662 7.46 -39.25 3.95
C ASN A 662 8.91 -39.50 4.37
N GLY A 663 9.35 -40.77 4.27
CA GLY A 663 10.65 -41.21 4.78
C GLY A 663 10.70 -41.45 6.27
N GLY A 664 9.60 -41.22 7.00
CA GLY A 664 9.44 -41.47 8.44
C GLY A 664 9.65 -40.22 9.31
N LEU A 665 9.24 -40.36 10.56
CA LEU A 665 9.48 -39.41 11.63
C LEU A 665 10.89 -39.60 12.21
N VAL A 666 11.56 -38.50 12.56
CA VAL A 666 12.88 -38.53 13.21
C VAL A 666 12.96 -37.49 14.33
N SER A 667 13.82 -37.75 15.32
CA SER A 667 14.28 -36.72 16.25
C SER A 667 15.53 -36.03 15.69
N ALA A 668 15.57 -34.71 15.70
CA ALA A 668 16.72 -33.95 15.18
C ALA A 668 18.00 -34.18 15.99
N ALA A 669 17.86 -34.46 17.32
CA ALA A 669 18.96 -34.75 18.22
C ALA A 669 18.45 -35.36 19.52
N GLY A 670 19.05 -36.43 19.96
CA GLY A 670 18.73 -37.07 21.25
C GLY A 670 17.29 -37.60 21.37
N PRO A 671 16.78 -37.74 22.60
CA PRO A 671 15.39 -38.12 22.84
C PRO A 671 14.40 -37.14 22.21
N LEU A 672 13.21 -37.61 21.84
CA LEU A 672 12.16 -36.77 21.33
C LEU A 672 11.62 -35.85 22.43
N CYS A 673 11.59 -34.55 22.17
CA CYS A 673 11.26 -33.49 23.12
C CYS A 673 10.20 -32.52 22.58
N GLY A 674 9.67 -31.67 23.47
CA GLY A 674 8.71 -30.63 23.12
C GLY A 674 7.25 -31.05 23.28
N PHE A 675 6.97 -32.23 23.88
CA PHE A 675 5.63 -32.71 24.16
C PHE A 675 5.25 -32.44 25.63
N ALA A 676 4.00 -32.05 25.81
CA ALA A 676 3.34 -31.97 27.12
C ALA A 676 1.99 -32.71 27.07
N ILE A 677 1.63 -33.35 28.17
CA ILE A 677 0.43 -34.19 28.30
C ILE A 677 -0.35 -33.78 29.55
N ALA A 678 -1.67 -33.87 29.50
CA ALA A 678 -2.57 -33.60 30.60
C ALA A 678 -3.75 -34.56 30.58
N ASP A 679 -4.40 -34.73 31.72
CA ASP A 679 -5.75 -35.28 31.83
C ASP A 679 -6.82 -34.16 31.60
N HIS A 680 -8.07 -34.42 32.03
CA HIS A 680 -9.17 -33.47 31.89
C HIS A 680 -9.04 -32.19 32.74
N ASP A 681 -8.14 -32.17 33.71
CA ASP A 681 -7.87 -30.99 34.56
C ASP A 681 -7.02 -29.95 33.84
N LYS A 682 -6.47 -30.30 32.66
CA LYS A 682 -5.62 -29.46 31.82
C LYS A 682 -4.32 -29.00 32.50
N ARG A 683 -3.85 -29.71 33.49
CA ARG A 683 -2.52 -29.50 34.06
C ARG A 683 -1.49 -30.22 33.20
N PHE A 684 -0.82 -29.45 32.36
CA PHE A 684 0.18 -30.01 31.47
C PHE A 684 1.50 -30.29 32.19
N VAL A 685 2.02 -31.49 32.03
CA VAL A 685 3.35 -31.90 32.48
C VAL A 685 4.20 -32.31 31.31
N SER A 686 5.53 -32.29 31.47
CA SER A 686 6.45 -32.81 30.45
C SER A 686 6.16 -34.28 30.16
N ALA A 687 6.12 -34.64 28.91
CA ALA A 687 5.83 -35.98 28.47
C ALA A 687 7.06 -36.68 27.89
N GLN A 688 7.14 -38.00 28.14
CA GLN A 688 7.99 -38.90 27.37
C GLN A 688 7.33 -39.13 26.01
N ALA A 689 8.11 -39.11 24.95
CA ALA A 689 7.61 -39.32 23.60
C ALA A 689 8.53 -40.29 22.85
N ALA A 690 7.93 -41.22 22.12
CA ALA A 690 8.64 -42.19 21.29
C ALA A 690 8.03 -42.27 19.90
N ILE A 691 8.88 -42.41 18.88
CA ILE A 691 8.44 -42.65 17.50
C ILE A 691 8.19 -44.14 17.32
N GLU A 692 6.99 -44.51 16.93
CA GLU A 692 6.61 -45.87 16.56
C GLU A 692 6.08 -45.88 15.11
N GLY A 693 6.97 -46.21 14.17
CA GLY A 693 6.65 -46.09 12.74
C GLY A 693 6.39 -44.63 12.31
N ASN A 694 5.17 -44.36 11.86
CA ASN A 694 4.74 -43.02 11.46
C ASN A 694 3.87 -42.31 12.52
N GLU A 695 3.88 -42.83 13.76
CA GLU A 695 3.15 -42.24 14.89
C GLU A 695 4.13 -41.79 15.98
N VAL A 696 3.68 -40.88 16.83
CA VAL A 696 4.36 -40.54 18.08
C VAL A 696 3.48 -41.00 19.24
N VAL A 697 4.04 -41.80 20.16
CA VAL A 697 3.39 -42.21 21.38
C VAL A 697 3.89 -41.35 22.53
N VAL A 698 2.95 -40.70 23.24
CA VAL A 698 3.24 -39.75 24.31
C VAL A 698 2.63 -40.23 25.62
N SER A 699 3.42 -40.25 26.69
CA SER A 699 2.97 -40.65 28.03
C SER A 699 3.69 -39.89 29.13
N SER A 700 3.15 -39.91 30.35
CA SER A 700 3.84 -39.45 31.56
C SER A 700 3.42 -40.27 32.75
N PRO A 701 4.35 -40.65 33.66
CA PRO A 701 4.00 -41.35 34.90
C PRO A 701 3.12 -40.48 35.84
N GLU A 702 3.10 -39.15 35.63
CA GLU A 702 2.28 -38.21 36.41
C GLU A 702 0.84 -38.11 35.91
N VAL A 703 0.51 -38.68 34.73
CA VAL A 703 -0.82 -38.63 34.12
C VAL A 703 -1.31 -40.01 33.75
N ALA A 704 -2.07 -40.60 34.65
CA ALA A 704 -2.56 -41.98 34.50
C ALA A 704 -3.68 -42.13 33.44
N ALA A 705 -4.48 -41.07 33.22
CA ALA A 705 -5.60 -41.06 32.28
C ALA A 705 -5.50 -39.82 31.34
N PRO A 706 -4.57 -39.84 30.37
CA PRO A 706 -4.33 -38.68 29.53
C PRO A 706 -5.52 -38.36 28.60
N ALA A 707 -5.85 -37.07 28.49
CA ALA A 707 -6.91 -36.57 27.65
C ALA A 707 -6.40 -35.63 26.56
N PHE A 708 -5.33 -34.86 26.84
CA PHE A 708 -4.82 -33.83 25.97
C PHE A 708 -3.30 -33.89 25.79
N VAL A 709 -2.85 -33.50 24.62
CA VAL A 709 -1.43 -33.39 24.28
C VAL A 709 -1.16 -32.06 23.54
N ARG A 710 0.00 -31.46 23.82
CA ARG A 710 0.52 -30.31 23.10
C ARG A 710 1.93 -30.61 22.60
N TYR A 711 2.28 -30.10 21.43
CA TYR A 711 3.63 -30.13 20.89
C TYR A 711 4.09 -28.72 20.53
N ALA A 712 5.28 -28.36 21.01
CA ALA A 712 5.92 -27.07 20.75
C ALA A 712 5.00 -25.84 21.04
N TRP A 713 4.13 -25.96 22.05
CA TRP A 713 3.09 -24.99 22.40
C TRP A 713 3.64 -23.90 23.33
N ALA A 714 4.52 -23.04 22.79
CA ALA A 714 5.19 -21.96 23.50
C ALA A 714 5.56 -20.81 22.55
N ASP A 715 5.77 -19.61 23.05
CA ASP A 715 6.33 -18.51 22.26
C ASP A 715 7.72 -18.87 21.71
N ASN A 716 8.55 -19.50 22.54
CA ASN A 716 9.82 -20.09 22.14
C ASN A 716 9.87 -21.58 22.57
N PRO A 717 9.51 -22.51 21.67
CA PRO A 717 9.53 -23.94 21.95
C PRO A 717 10.94 -24.53 21.81
N ALA A 718 11.91 -23.94 22.52
CA ALA A 718 13.27 -24.43 22.49
C ALA A 718 13.35 -25.93 22.89
N GLY A 719 14.06 -26.72 22.11
CA GLY A 719 14.19 -28.14 22.29
C GLY A 719 13.14 -29.01 21.58
N ALA A 720 12.08 -28.42 21.01
CA ALA A 720 11.17 -29.16 20.13
C ALA A 720 11.92 -29.70 18.90
N ASN A 721 11.98 -31.01 18.71
CA ASN A 721 12.93 -31.65 17.80
C ASN A 721 12.33 -32.70 16.86
N LEU A 722 10.98 -32.82 16.82
CA LEU A 722 10.31 -33.70 15.85
C LEU A 722 10.45 -33.15 14.43
N ARG A 723 10.88 -34.02 13.52
CA ARG A 723 11.05 -33.75 12.09
C ARG A 723 10.61 -34.91 11.23
N ASN A 724 10.50 -34.74 9.93
CA ASN A 724 10.52 -35.84 8.97
C ASN A 724 11.95 -36.16 8.50
N ALA A 725 12.10 -37.19 7.69
CA ALA A 725 13.40 -37.62 7.15
C ALA A 725 14.09 -36.54 6.26
N ASP A 726 13.33 -35.58 5.71
CA ASP A 726 13.86 -34.42 5.00
C ASP A 726 14.35 -33.30 5.94
N CYS A 727 14.46 -33.57 7.23
CA CYS A 727 14.88 -32.61 8.26
C CYS A 727 13.97 -31.38 8.41
N LEU A 728 12.71 -31.43 7.95
CA LEU A 728 11.76 -30.36 8.11
C LEU A 728 11.04 -30.45 9.46
N PRO A 729 10.93 -29.36 10.24
CA PRO A 729 10.34 -29.39 11.58
C PRO A 729 8.84 -29.63 11.54
N ALA A 730 8.32 -30.35 12.53
CA ALA A 730 6.89 -30.52 12.73
C ALA A 730 6.24 -29.19 13.16
N ALA A 731 5.03 -28.95 12.68
CA ALA A 731 4.23 -27.81 13.09
C ALA A 731 3.77 -27.94 14.55
N PRO A 732 3.77 -26.87 15.36
CA PRO A 732 3.16 -26.85 16.68
C PRO A 732 1.66 -27.16 16.62
N PHE A 733 1.17 -27.85 17.62
CA PHE A 733 -0.27 -28.14 17.77
C PHE A 733 -0.68 -28.35 19.22
N ARG A 734 -2.00 -28.31 19.46
CA ARG A 734 -2.66 -28.75 20.70
C ARG A 734 -3.93 -29.51 20.38
N THR A 735 -4.39 -30.34 21.35
CA THR A 735 -5.64 -31.12 21.25
C THR A 735 -6.70 -30.65 22.24
N ASP A 736 -6.33 -29.84 23.22
CA ASP A 736 -7.28 -29.20 24.14
C ASP A 736 -8.00 -28.03 23.45
N PRO A 737 -9.29 -27.78 23.80
CA PRO A 737 -10.09 -26.71 23.24
C PRO A 737 -9.65 -25.29 23.71
#